data_d163cfa114d3420f502648fd93d2d27d
#
_entry.id   d163cfa114d3420f502648fd93d2d27d
#
_cell.length_a   1.000
_cell.length_b   1.000
_cell.length_c   1.000
_cell.angle_alpha   90.00
_cell.angle_beta   90.00
_cell.angle_gamma   90.00
#
_symmetry.space_group_name_H-M   'P 1'
#
loop_
_entity.id
_entity.type
_entity.pdbx_description
1 polymer ?
#
loop_
_entity_poly.entity_id
_entity_poly.type
_entity_poly.pdbx_seq_one_letter_code
_entity_poly.pdbx_strand_id
1 'polypeptide(L)'
;MDISRQFISNPVRVWLTILLLGVGGIIALLNIGRLEDPAFTIKTAVVIAHYPGASAQQVEEEVTLPLENALQQLPYLDNVSSISSNGLSQITVNIASRYHSDELPQIWDELRRRVGDAARQFPPGVVAPFVNDDFGDVFGFFFAISGDEFSNPELVRYAEQLRRELVLVPGVGKVAIGGAITQQINVDISLTKMAARGITLNQLSGLLSRLNVVSSAGDIPAGTESIRLHPTGEFENIDELADLIVTPPGAGAATRLRDIATLSRGLDASPSSIYHANGRKAVTMGVSFIPGVNVIDVGHALEAKLEQMSAEKPAGIHIDLFYDQAAEVGDSVNGFIINFLMALAIVVGVLLIFMGVRSGIIIAFSLALNVLGTLLIMYLWGIELQRISLGALIIALSMLVDNAIVVVEGVLIARQQGSPLLSAINHIIRRSALPLLGATVIAILAFAPVGLSQDSTGEYCKSLFQVLLISLMLSWFSALTITPVLIKWWLFKHDAAPPEADKTDPYDKRIYRIYQGLLKALLRRKAPTLVVMAALLAAAIWGFGSVRQNFFPSSSTPIFFVDLWLPYGTDIKWTEKMTGDIEKTINGQPGVETTVSTIGQGSMRFILTYSGQRQYSNYAQIMVRMDDQRNISALTRHVDEYIARNYPQVNASTKRVMFGPSGDSAIEVRIKGPDPDRLRLIASQVDNILTRDPATDSVRNDWQNRSKVIRPQYVTALGRELGVDKQDVDNALEMNFSGSRAGLYREGSDLLPVVVRPPESERLDANHLNNVLVWSQTRQQYIPLSNVVSGFALEWEDPLILRRDRSRVLTVQTDPDPLSQQTSGDILARVKPQIDALPLPHGYSIEWGGDAENSSEAQQGLFTTLPLGYLVMFVITVLMFSSVKNAVAIWLTVPLALIGVTPGFLLTGIPFGFMALIGLLSLSGMLIRNGIVLVEEIEQQKAQQDQHSAIVYAATSRLRPILLTAFTTVLGLAPLLLDVFFQSMAVVIMFGLGFATILTLLVLPVIYACFHRKDEAEQQ
;
A
#
# COMPACT_ATOMS: atom_id res chain seq x y z
N MET A 1 38.41 -23.95 -15.70
CA MET A 1 39.00 -23.11 -14.62
C MET A 1 38.98 -23.90 -13.32
N ASP A 2 40.17 -24.18 -12.73
CA ASP A 2 40.23 -24.95 -11.48
C ASP A 2 40.15 -23.99 -10.26
N ILE A 3 39.04 -23.29 -10.14
CA ILE A 3 38.81 -22.35 -9.02
C ILE A 3 38.97 -23.07 -7.67
N SER A 4 38.36 -24.22 -7.52
CA SER A 4 38.46 -25.04 -6.31
C SER A 4 39.88 -25.45 -5.96
N ARG A 5 40.70 -25.82 -6.97
CA ARG A 5 42.10 -26.18 -6.75
C ARG A 5 42.91 -24.99 -6.22
N GLN A 6 42.63 -23.78 -6.72
CA GLN A 6 43.31 -22.57 -6.25
C GLN A 6 42.96 -22.23 -4.79
N PHE A 7 41.69 -22.49 -4.37
CA PHE A 7 41.28 -22.28 -2.99
C PHE A 7 41.79 -23.35 -2.04
N ILE A 8 41.83 -24.63 -2.49
CA ILE A 8 42.35 -25.75 -1.69
C ILE A 8 43.89 -25.65 -1.51
N SER A 9 44.61 -25.11 -2.51
CA SER A 9 46.06 -24.95 -2.44
C SER A 9 46.51 -23.73 -1.62
N ASN A 10 45.64 -22.70 -1.50
CA ASN A 10 45.96 -21.45 -0.81
C ASN A 10 44.93 -21.17 0.32
N PRO A 11 45.14 -21.72 1.53
CA PRO A 11 44.19 -21.57 2.64
C PRO A 11 43.96 -20.12 3.07
N VAL A 12 44.91 -19.21 2.83
CA VAL A 12 44.78 -17.78 3.13
C VAL A 12 43.62 -17.15 2.38
N ARG A 13 43.37 -17.52 1.12
CA ARG A 13 42.22 -17.00 0.34
C ARG A 13 40.89 -17.40 0.97
N VAL A 14 40.81 -18.63 1.46
CA VAL A 14 39.57 -19.13 2.09
C VAL A 14 39.31 -18.40 3.39
N TRP A 15 40.35 -18.24 4.23
CA TRP A 15 40.23 -17.51 5.48
C TRP A 15 39.87 -16.05 5.25
N LEU A 16 40.46 -15.41 4.24
CA LEU A 16 40.12 -14.04 3.87
C LEU A 16 38.64 -13.94 3.43
N THR A 17 38.15 -14.88 2.62
CA THR A 17 36.74 -14.92 2.19
C THR A 17 35.80 -15.16 3.37
N ILE A 18 36.14 -16.11 4.27
CA ILE A 18 35.34 -16.35 5.48
C ILE A 18 35.32 -15.12 6.38
N LEU A 19 36.43 -14.45 6.58
CA LEU A 19 36.53 -13.25 7.38
C LEU A 19 35.76 -12.09 6.75
N LEU A 20 35.89 -11.89 5.43
CA LEU A 20 35.16 -10.85 4.69
C LEU A 20 33.65 -11.06 4.80
N LEU A 21 33.16 -12.27 4.52
CA LEU A 21 31.74 -12.57 4.57
C LEU A 21 31.19 -12.56 6.01
N GLY A 22 31.98 -13.10 6.97
CA GLY A 22 31.56 -13.18 8.36
C GLY A 22 31.56 -11.82 9.05
N VAL A 23 32.71 -11.15 9.11
CA VAL A 23 32.85 -9.85 9.77
C VAL A 23 32.09 -8.77 9.00
N GLY A 24 32.23 -8.76 7.67
CA GLY A 24 31.49 -7.82 6.82
C GLY A 24 29.97 -7.99 6.95
N GLY A 25 29.49 -9.23 7.03
CA GLY A 25 28.07 -9.52 7.24
C GLY A 25 27.54 -9.07 8.61
N ILE A 26 28.35 -9.18 9.67
CA ILE A 26 28.00 -8.67 11.00
C ILE A 26 27.96 -7.14 10.98
N ILE A 27 28.95 -6.48 10.38
CA ILE A 27 28.94 -5.02 10.22
C ILE A 27 27.71 -4.56 9.42
N ALA A 28 27.40 -5.27 8.34
CA ALA A 28 26.22 -4.98 7.53
C ALA A 28 24.93 -5.11 8.34
N LEU A 29 24.76 -6.18 9.12
CA LEU A 29 23.59 -6.40 9.96
C LEU A 29 23.34 -5.26 10.98
N LEU A 30 24.44 -4.65 11.46
CA LEU A 30 24.35 -3.54 12.42
C LEU A 30 24.05 -2.18 11.76
N ASN A 31 24.40 -2.00 10.47
CA ASN A 31 24.29 -0.71 9.79
C ASN A 31 23.26 -0.67 8.64
N ILE A 32 22.63 -1.81 8.31
CA ILE A 32 21.63 -1.85 7.24
C ILE A 32 20.36 -1.13 7.65
N GLY A 33 19.78 -0.35 6.73
CA GLY A 33 18.50 0.33 6.93
C GLY A 33 17.38 -0.68 7.24
N ARG A 34 16.43 -0.27 8.09
CA ARG A 34 15.30 -1.10 8.52
C ARG A 34 14.01 -0.36 8.27
N LEU A 35 13.10 -1.00 7.56
CA LEU A 35 11.75 -0.52 7.25
C LEU A 35 10.73 -1.61 7.56
N GLU A 36 9.47 -1.23 7.71
CA GLU A 36 8.37 -2.19 7.84
C GLU A 36 8.10 -2.90 6.52
N ASP A 37 7.77 -2.12 5.50
CA ASP A 37 7.49 -2.57 4.15
C ASP A 37 8.48 -1.94 3.15
N PRO A 38 8.67 -2.55 1.96
CA PRO A 38 9.47 -1.93 0.91
C PRO A 38 8.92 -0.56 0.56
N ALA A 39 9.79 0.42 0.43
CA ALA A 39 9.40 1.70 -0.12
C ALA A 39 8.96 1.48 -1.58
N PHE A 40 7.70 1.71 -1.89
CA PHE A 40 7.24 1.82 -3.27
C PHE A 40 6.83 3.25 -3.58
N THR A 41 7.05 3.64 -4.81
CA THR A 41 6.83 5.02 -5.23
C THR A 41 5.34 5.26 -5.50
N ILE A 42 4.74 6.21 -4.80
CA ILE A 42 3.38 6.67 -5.11
C ILE A 42 3.47 7.60 -6.30
N LYS A 43 2.89 7.15 -7.42
CA LYS A 43 2.95 7.82 -8.74
C LYS A 43 1.69 8.63 -8.99
N THR A 44 1.21 9.31 -7.94
CA THR A 44 -0.06 10.04 -7.95
C THR A 44 0.15 11.48 -7.54
N ALA A 45 -0.40 12.41 -8.32
CA ALA A 45 -0.53 13.82 -7.95
C ALA A 45 -1.99 14.25 -7.97
N VAL A 46 -2.34 15.25 -7.19
CA VAL A 46 -3.69 15.79 -7.10
C VAL A 46 -3.69 17.26 -7.52
N VAL A 47 -4.52 17.59 -8.50
CA VAL A 47 -4.75 18.96 -8.96
C VAL A 47 -6.06 19.46 -8.35
N ILE A 48 -6.02 20.58 -7.64
CA ILE A 48 -7.16 21.18 -6.95
C ILE A 48 -7.41 22.57 -7.53
N ALA A 49 -8.65 22.83 -7.95
CA ALA A 49 -9.08 24.14 -8.40
C ALA A 49 -10.40 24.51 -7.72
N HIS A 50 -10.47 25.73 -7.19
CA HIS A 50 -11.67 26.28 -6.56
C HIS A 50 -12.43 27.19 -7.50
N TYR A 51 -13.74 26.99 -7.61
CA TYR A 51 -14.67 27.82 -8.36
C TYR A 51 -15.86 28.16 -7.46
N PRO A 52 -15.70 29.11 -6.52
CA PRO A 52 -16.73 29.43 -5.53
C PRO A 52 -18.06 29.77 -6.18
N GLY A 53 -19.16 29.21 -5.67
CA GLY A 53 -20.52 29.46 -6.14
C GLY A 53 -20.96 28.63 -7.35
N ALA A 54 -20.07 27.91 -8.00
CA ALA A 54 -20.41 27.04 -9.13
C ALA A 54 -20.99 25.70 -8.64
N SER A 55 -22.01 25.19 -9.33
CA SER A 55 -22.54 23.82 -9.13
C SER A 55 -21.54 22.77 -9.61
N ALA A 56 -21.71 21.53 -9.14
CA ALA A 56 -20.85 20.43 -9.57
C ALA A 56 -20.79 20.27 -11.10
N GLN A 57 -21.93 20.50 -11.80
CA GLN A 57 -21.97 20.45 -13.26
C GLN A 57 -21.18 21.59 -13.91
N GLN A 58 -21.30 22.83 -13.39
CA GLN A 58 -20.53 23.96 -13.89
C GLN A 58 -19.03 23.74 -13.66
N VAL A 59 -18.65 23.27 -12.50
CA VAL A 59 -17.26 22.89 -12.20
C VAL A 59 -16.75 21.81 -13.17
N GLU A 60 -17.57 20.79 -13.44
CA GLU A 60 -17.24 19.76 -14.43
C GLU A 60 -16.96 20.34 -15.80
N GLU A 61 -17.91 21.16 -16.32
CA GLU A 61 -17.88 21.65 -17.70
C GLU A 61 -16.84 22.74 -17.92
N GLU A 62 -16.68 23.68 -16.95
CA GLU A 62 -15.88 24.89 -17.11
C GLU A 62 -14.46 24.78 -16.56
N VAL A 63 -14.20 23.86 -15.62
CA VAL A 63 -12.88 23.71 -14.96
C VAL A 63 -12.31 22.32 -15.14
N THR A 64 -13.07 21.29 -14.79
CA THR A 64 -12.57 19.90 -14.78
C THR A 64 -12.25 19.39 -16.19
N LEU A 65 -13.18 19.54 -17.13
CA LEU A 65 -13.00 19.11 -18.52
C LEU A 65 -11.81 19.78 -19.22
N PRO A 66 -11.62 21.11 -19.13
CA PRO A 66 -10.43 21.78 -19.67
C PRO A 66 -9.13 21.25 -19.08
N LEU A 67 -9.08 21.00 -17.75
CA LEU A 67 -7.92 20.42 -17.10
C LEU A 67 -7.67 18.97 -17.56
N GLU A 68 -8.68 18.11 -17.58
CA GLU A 68 -8.57 16.74 -18.07
C GLU A 68 -8.01 16.70 -19.50
N ASN A 69 -8.52 17.56 -20.39
CA ASN A 69 -8.07 17.64 -21.78
C ASN A 69 -6.58 18.05 -21.88
N ALA A 70 -6.12 18.97 -21.03
CA ALA A 70 -4.72 19.38 -20.99
C ALA A 70 -3.83 18.28 -20.42
N LEU A 71 -4.29 17.62 -19.37
CA LEU A 71 -3.54 16.56 -18.68
C LEU A 71 -3.39 15.31 -19.54
N GLN A 72 -4.41 14.93 -20.29
CA GLN A 72 -4.34 13.76 -21.19
C GLN A 72 -3.35 13.88 -22.35
N GLN A 73 -2.78 15.05 -22.56
CA GLN A 73 -1.67 15.22 -23.50
C GLN A 73 -0.31 14.81 -22.91
N LEU A 74 -0.25 14.44 -21.64
CA LEU A 74 0.96 13.93 -21.01
C LEU A 74 1.18 12.47 -21.43
N PRO A 75 2.36 12.11 -21.97
CA PRO A 75 2.64 10.75 -22.44
C PRO A 75 2.88 9.73 -21.31
N TYR A 76 2.90 10.21 -20.08
CA TYR A 76 3.27 9.44 -18.88
C TYR A 76 2.08 8.84 -18.13
N LEU A 77 0.86 9.19 -18.53
CA LEU A 77 -0.35 8.83 -17.82
C LEU A 77 -0.65 7.34 -17.87
N ASP A 78 -1.13 6.84 -16.75
CA ASP A 78 -1.91 5.61 -16.64
C ASP A 78 -3.40 5.94 -16.78
N ASN A 79 -3.95 6.68 -15.82
CA ASN A 79 -5.32 7.17 -15.86
C ASN A 79 -5.46 8.54 -15.18
N VAL A 80 -6.55 9.22 -15.49
CA VAL A 80 -6.97 10.46 -14.84
C VAL A 80 -8.36 10.27 -14.30
N SER A 81 -8.53 10.48 -13.02
CA SER A 81 -9.84 10.49 -12.37
C SER A 81 -10.13 11.85 -11.75
N SER A 82 -11.36 12.33 -11.84
CA SER A 82 -11.74 13.63 -11.32
C SER A 82 -13.03 13.57 -10.53
N ILE A 83 -13.16 14.50 -9.58
CA ILE A 83 -14.36 14.78 -8.83
C ILE A 83 -14.67 16.25 -9.00
N SER A 84 -15.85 16.54 -9.52
CA SER A 84 -16.44 17.87 -9.53
C SER A 84 -17.50 17.94 -8.46
N SER A 85 -17.31 18.82 -7.50
CA SER A 85 -18.28 19.13 -6.44
C SER A 85 -18.65 20.61 -6.47
N ASN A 86 -19.59 21.02 -5.63
CA ASN A 86 -20.00 22.42 -5.56
C ASN A 86 -18.79 23.29 -5.18
N GLY A 87 -18.34 24.14 -6.10
CA GLY A 87 -17.23 25.06 -5.91
C GLY A 87 -15.83 24.44 -5.97
N LEU A 88 -15.67 23.13 -6.23
CA LEU A 88 -14.36 22.46 -6.17
C LEU A 88 -14.20 21.43 -7.29
N SER A 89 -13.10 21.52 -8.02
CA SER A 89 -12.57 20.49 -8.91
C SER A 89 -11.35 19.83 -8.29
N GLN A 90 -11.34 18.53 -8.21
CA GLN A 90 -10.19 17.75 -7.75
C GLN A 90 -9.88 16.65 -8.77
N ILE A 91 -8.69 16.70 -9.35
CA ILE A 91 -8.25 15.75 -10.37
C ILE A 91 -7.08 14.95 -9.84
N THR A 92 -7.22 13.65 -9.81
CA THR A 92 -6.16 12.70 -9.46
C THR A 92 -5.50 12.22 -10.74
N VAL A 93 -4.21 12.41 -10.84
CA VAL A 93 -3.38 12.04 -11.98
C VAL A 93 -2.49 10.88 -11.59
N ASN A 94 -2.71 9.73 -12.18
CA ASN A 94 -1.90 8.55 -11.96
C ASN A 94 -0.93 8.35 -13.11
N ILE A 95 0.35 8.20 -12.78
CA ILE A 95 1.44 8.00 -13.75
C ILE A 95 1.65 6.49 -13.95
N ALA A 96 1.90 6.10 -15.18
CA ALA A 96 2.11 4.71 -15.57
C ALA A 96 3.25 4.06 -14.76
N SER A 97 3.02 2.83 -14.35
CA SER A 97 3.87 2.08 -13.41
C SER A 97 5.32 1.92 -13.87
N ARG A 98 5.59 2.01 -15.18
CA ARG A 98 6.94 1.91 -15.76
C ARG A 98 7.90 3.04 -15.39
N TYR A 99 7.40 4.18 -14.92
CA TYR A 99 8.24 5.31 -14.50
C TYR A 99 8.69 5.15 -13.05
N HIS A 100 9.93 5.55 -12.79
CA HIS A 100 10.57 5.39 -11.47
C HIS A 100 10.63 6.71 -10.70
N SER A 101 10.99 6.65 -9.43
CA SER A 101 11.01 7.79 -8.51
C SER A 101 11.92 8.95 -8.98
N ASP A 102 13.00 8.65 -9.68
CA ASP A 102 13.95 9.63 -10.23
C ASP A 102 13.40 10.44 -11.42
N GLU A 103 12.40 9.90 -12.12
CA GLU A 103 11.76 10.56 -13.27
C GLU A 103 10.56 11.44 -12.85
N LEU A 104 9.95 11.15 -11.70
CA LEU A 104 8.73 11.84 -11.24
C LEU A 104 8.87 13.36 -11.07
N PRO A 105 9.98 13.91 -10.52
CA PRO A 105 10.12 15.37 -10.38
C PRO A 105 9.94 16.11 -11.70
N GLN A 106 10.53 15.59 -12.79
CA GLN A 106 10.38 16.18 -14.13
C GLN A 106 8.94 16.04 -14.66
N ILE A 107 8.30 14.91 -14.39
CA ILE A 107 6.90 14.67 -14.79
C ILE A 107 5.98 15.64 -14.05
N TRP A 108 6.21 15.87 -12.74
CA TRP A 108 5.44 16.84 -11.95
C TRP A 108 5.64 18.28 -12.42
N ASP A 109 6.83 18.65 -12.85
CA ASP A 109 7.07 19.98 -13.43
C ASP A 109 6.33 20.16 -14.76
N GLU A 110 6.28 19.13 -15.62
CA GLU A 110 5.47 19.18 -16.83
C GLU A 110 3.97 19.22 -16.52
N LEU A 111 3.52 18.49 -15.51
CA LEU A 111 2.15 18.54 -15.01
C LEU A 111 1.77 19.96 -14.58
N ARG A 112 2.59 20.60 -13.73
CA ARG A 112 2.38 22.00 -13.27
C ARG A 112 2.29 22.96 -14.43
N ARG A 113 3.17 22.83 -15.43
CA ARG A 113 3.15 23.65 -16.62
C ARG A 113 1.85 23.48 -17.41
N ARG A 114 1.40 22.26 -17.64
CA ARG A 114 0.13 21.97 -18.35
C ARG A 114 -1.08 22.51 -17.62
N VAL A 115 -1.12 22.34 -16.29
CA VAL A 115 -2.17 22.91 -15.44
C VAL A 115 -2.17 24.45 -15.50
N GLY A 116 -1.00 25.08 -15.42
CA GLY A 116 -0.86 26.53 -15.53
C GLY A 116 -1.28 27.09 -16.90
N ASP A 117 -1.02 26.37 -17.98
CA ASP A 117 -1.46 26.77 -19.33
C ASP A 117 -2.98 26.64 -19.49
N ALA A 118 -3.59 25.59 -18.96
CA ALA A 118 -5.05 25.40 -18.97
C ALA A 118 -5.77 26.48 -18.13
N ALA A 119 -5.19 26.85 -16.99
CA ALA A 119 -5.76 27.85 -16.08
C ALA A 119 -5.96 29.24 -16.72
N ARG A 120 -5.20 29.56 -17.77
CA ARG A 120 -5.37 30.82 -18.51
C ARG A 120 -6.68 30.91 -19.29
N GLN A 121 -7.34 29.78 -19.50
CA GLN A 121 -8.61 29.68 -20.24
C GLN A 121 -9.84 29.63 -19.32
N PHE A 122 -9.63 29.65 -18.00
CA PHE A 122 -10.71 29.57 -17.04
C PHE A 122 -11.61 30.82 -17.04
N PRO A 123 -12.89 30.62 -16.73
CA PRO A 123 -13.80 31.74 -16.53
C PRO A 123 -13.38 32.58 -15.32
N PRO A 124 -13.82 33.84 -15.26
CA PRO A 124 -13.60 34.71 -14.11
C PRO A 124 -14.18 34.13 -12.83
N GLY A 125 -13.45 34.24 -11.73
CA GLY A 125 -13.86 33.72 -10.41
C GLY A 125 -13.22 32.37 -10.06
N VAL A 126 -12.61 31.65 -11.00
CA VAL A 126 -11.84 30.47 -10.71
C VAL A 126 -10.50 30.84 -10.08
N VAL A 127 -10.21 30.26 -8.92
CA VAL A 127 -8.91 30.42 -8.24
C VAL A 127 -7.83 29.61 -8.97
N ALA A 128 -6.61 30.11 -9.04
CA ALA A 128 -5.50 29.41 -9.66
C ALA A 128 -5.35 28.00 -9.11
N PRO A 129 -5.25 26.97 -9.97
CA PRO A 129 -5.17 25.58 -9.53
C PRO A 129 -3.86 25.31 -8.81
N PHE A 130 -3.95 24.47 -7.78
CA PHE A 130 -2.82 23.98 -7.00
C PHE A 130 -2.55 22.53 -7.34
N VAL A 131 -1.26 22.17 -7.54
CA VAL A 131 -0.83 20.78 -7.76
C VAL A 131 -0.16 20.27 -6.50
N ASN A 132 -0.74 19.24 -5.89
CA ASN A 132 -0.18 18.52 -4.76
C ASN A 132 0.47 17.23 -5.26
N ASP A 133 1.78 17.19 -5.31
CA ASP A 133 2.61 16.04 -5.66
C ASP A 133 3.19 15.32 -4.42
N ASP A 134 3.02 15.89 -3.22
CA ASP A 134 3.39 15.29 -1.93
C ASP A 134 2.28 14.36 -1.36
N PHE A 135 1.31 13.98 -2.17
CA PHE A 135 0.18 13.15 -1.76
C PHE A 135 0.60 11.77 -1.23
N GLY A 136 1.79 11.33 -1.61
CA GLY A 136 2.37 10.05 -1.22
C GLY A 136 3.09 10.02 0.12
N ASP A 137 3.23 11.13 0.84
CA ASP A 137 3.97 11.15 2.09
C ASP A 137 3.33 10.24 3.16
N VAL A 138 4.17 9.43 3.81
CA VAL A 138 3.75 8.54 4.90
C VAL A 138 4.29 9.08 6.22
N PHE A 139 3.39 9.33 7.16
CA PHE A 139 3.72 9.85 8.49
C PHE A 139 3.82 8.70 9.51
N GLY A 140 4.93 7.98 9.48
CA GLY A 140 5.16 6.78 10.27
C GLY A 140 5.19 6.98 11.79
N PHE A 141 5.33 8.23 12.27
CA PHE A 141 5.16 8.56 13.67
C PHE A 141 3.96 9.50 13.80
N PHE A 142 2.83 8.97 14.26
CA PHE A 142 1.55 9.66 14.25
C PHE A 142 0.92 9.70 15.64
N PHE A 143 0.64 10.90 16.12
CA PHE A 143 0.09 11.12 17.47
C PHE A 143 -0.93 12.25 17.49
N ALA A 144 -1.79 12.24 18.51
CA ALA A 144 -2.76 13.27 18.75
C ALA A 144 -2.36 14.12 19.98
N ILE A 145 -2.68 15.40 19.92
CA ILE A 145 -2.48 16.37 21.00
C ILE A 145 -3.86 16.83 21.43
N SER A 146 -4.25 16.51 22.65
CA SER A 146 -5.58 16.80 23.21
C SER A 146 -5.50 17.53 24.54
N GLY A 147 -6.60 18.22 24.91
CA GLY A 147 -6.69 18.89 26.21
C GLY A 147 -8.07 19.50 26.40
N ASP A 148 -8.76 19.14 27.48
CA ASP A 148 -10.16 19.56 27.74
C ASP A 148 -10.28 21.07 28.02
N GLU A 149 -9.24 21.68 28.61
CA GLU A 149 -9.22 23.11 28.98
C GLU A 149 -8.64 24.00 27.89
N PHE A 150 -8.17 23.43 26.78
CA PHE A 150 -7.51 24.15 25.70
C PHE A 150 -8.39 24.29 24.47
N SER A 151 -8.40 25.48 23.91
CA SER A 151 -9.04 25.72 22.60
C SER A 151 -8.20 25.13 21.46
N ASN A 152 -8.83 24.84 20.30
CA ASN A 152 -8.10 24.32 19.14
C ASN A 152 -6.88 25.20 18.76
N PRO A 153 -6.95 26.54 18.72
CA PRO A 153 -5.79 27.38 18.41
C PRO A 153 -4.64 27.28 19.43
N GLU A 154 -4.95 27.01 20.68
CA GLU A 154 -3.90 26.81 21.70
C GLU A 154 -3.21 25.46 21.50
N LEU A 155 -3.97 24.41 21.17
CA LEU A 155 -3.39 23.12 20.79
C LEU A 155 -2.55 23.26 19.50
N VAL A 156 -3.01 24.00 18.51
CA VAL A 156 -2.27 24.27 17.28
C VAL A 156 -0.96 25.00 17.55
N ARG A 157 -0.97 26.02 18.41
CA ARG A 157 0.27 26.74 18.79
C ARG A 157 1.28 25.84 19.48
N TYR A 158 0.82 24.94 20.34
CA TYR A 158 1.69 23.96 20.96
C TYR A 158 2.21 22.94 19.92
N ALA A 159 1.36 22.47 19.02
CA ALA A 159 1.75 21.60 17.90
C ALA A 159 2.80 22.27 17.00
N GLU A 160 2.65 23.57 16.69
CA GLU A 160 3.63 24.34 15.92
C GLU A 160 4.97 24.50 16.66
N GLN A 161 4.96 24.59 17.98
CA GLN A 161 6.19 24.58 18.77
C GLN A 161 6.87 23.20 18.67
N LEU A 162 6.12 22.11 18.82
CA LEU A 162 6.65 20.77 18.64
C LEU A 162 7.20 20.55 17.21
N ARG A 163 6.48 21.02 16.19
CA ARG A 163 6.91 20.89 14.79
C ARG A 163 8.28 21.51 14.55
N ARG A 164 8.54 22.70 15.09
CA ARG A 164 9.84 23.38 14.94
C ARG A 164 10.99 22.60 15.54
N GLU A 165 10.74 21.88 16.62
CA GLU A 165 11.76 21.08 17.30
C GLU A 165 11.94 19.70 16.68
N LEU A 166 10.84 19.04 16.29
CA LEU A 166 10.87 17.68 15.74
C LEU A 166 11.47 17.64 14.34
N VAL A 167 11.29 18.68 13.53
CA VAL A 167 11.89 18.73 12.17
C VAL A 167 13.42 18.78 12.21
N LEU A 168 14.02 19.17 13.35
CA LEU A 168 15.47 19.22 13.53
C LEU A 168 16.08 17.86 13.92
N VAL A 169 15.26 16.86 14.22
CA VAL A 169 15.73 15.51 14.55
C VAL A 169 16.32 14.86 13.29
N PRO A 170 17.58 14.38 13.35
CA PRO A 170 18.20 13.74 12.18
C PRO A 170 17.38 12.54 11.70
N GLY A 171 17.11 12.47 10.39
CA GLY A 171 16.30 11.41 9.79
C GLY A 171 14.81 11.73 9.64
N VAL A 172 14.35 12.86 10.18
CA VAL A 172 12.99 13.37 9.96
C VAL A 172 12.93 14.05 8.59
N GLY A 173 11.94 13.69 7.79
CA GLY A 173 11.68 14.29 6.48
C GLY A 173 10.73 15.49 6.57
N LYS A 174 9.52 15.26 7.05
CA LYS A 174 8.45 16.26 7.10
C LYS A 174 7.64 16.10 8.38
N VAL A 175 7.14 17.21 8.92
CA VAL A 175 6.21 17.21 10.05
C VAL A 175 4.95 17.98 9.65
N ALA A 176 3.80 17.31 9.72
CA ALA A 176 2.51 17.87 9.34
C ALA A 176 1.57 17.92 10.56
N ILE A 177 0.69 18.94 10.56
CA ILE A 177 -0.34 19.13 11.60
C ILE A 177 -1.71 18.98 10.93
N GLY A 178 -2.60 18.17 11.54
CA GLY A 178 -3.99 18.00 11.13
C GLY A 178 -4.96 18.52 12.17
N GLY A 179 -6.15 18.93 11.72
CA GLY A 179 -7.19 19.42 12.63
C GLY A 179 -7.01 20.86 13.11
N ALA A 180 -6.14 21.63 12.44
CA ALA A 180 -6.06 23.08 12.69
C ALA A 180 -7.30 23.78 12.13
N ILE A 181 -8.12 24.35 12.99
CA ILE A 181 -9.30 25.14 12.61
C ILE A 181 -8.88 26.60 12.48
N THR A 182 -9.19 27.23 11.33
CA THR A 182 -8.83 28.61 11.09
C THR A 182 -9.49 29.55 12.12
N GLN A 183 -8.67 30.34 12.81
CA GLN A 183 -9.16 31.45 13.61
C GLN A 183 -9.61 32.60 12.71
N GLN A 184 -10.64 33.34 13.14
CA GLN A 184 -11.12 34.49 12.42
C GLN A 184 -11.61 35.59 13.38
N ILE A 185 -11.69 36.81 12.90
CA ILE A 185 -12.34 37.91 13.59
C ILE A 185 -13.76 38.02 13.06
N ASN A 186 -14.74 37.71 13.90
CA ASN A 186 -16.15 37.87 13.57
C ASN A 186 -16.56 39.31 13.80
N VAL A 187 -17.13 39.94 12.79
CA VAL A 187 -17.80 41.25 12.86
C VAL A 187 -19.31 41.00 12.76
N ASP A 188 -19.92 40.76 13.91
CA ASP A 188 -21.36 40.53 14.01
C ASP A 188 -22.10 41.88 13.89
N ILE A 189 -22.57 42.18 12.67
CA ILE A 189 -23.07 43.50 12.31
C ILE A 189 -24.59 43.51 12.14
N SER A 190 -25.26 44.46 12.80
CA SER A 190 -26.72 44.65 12.64
C SER A 190 -27.04 45.33 11.32
N LEU A 191 -27.74 44.60 10.44
CA LEU A 191 -28.17 45.12 9.14
C LEU A 191 -29.15 46.29 9.30
N THR A 192 -29.98 46.27 10.36
CA THR A 192 -30.89 47.35 10.67
C THR A 192 -30.13 48.66 11.01
N LYS A 193 -29.05 48.55 11.80
CA LYS A 193 -28.22 49.73 12.12
C LYS A 193 -27.42 50.21 10.91
N MET A 194 -26.94 49.32 10.06
CA MET A 194 -26.30 49.67 8.80
C MET A 194 -27.22 50.42 7.87
N ALA A 195 -28.42 49.88 7.67
CA ALA A 195 -29.45 50.49 6.84
C ALA A 195 -29.83 51.91 7.33
N ALA A 196 -30.02 52.07 8.64
CA ALA A 196 -30.36 53.36 9.26
C ALA A 196 -29.22 54.43 9.09
N ARG A 197 -27.99 53.99 8.88
CA ARG A 197 -26.81 54.87 8.67
C ARG A 197 -26.37 54.97 7.20
N GLY A 198 -27.04 54.31 6.28
CA GLY A 198 -26.70 54.30 4.85
C GLY A 198 -25.33 53.65 4.56
N ILE A 199 -24.87 52.76 5.41
CA ILE A 199 -23.60 52.03 5.23
C ILE A 199 -23.86 50.76 4.43
N THR A 200 -23.09 50.53 3.38
CA THR A 200 -23.19 49.31 2.54
C THR A 200 -22.11 48.28 2.89
N LEU A 201 -22.42 47.02 2.64
CA LEU A 201 -21.45 45.93 2.83
C LEU A 201 -20.20 46.14 1.97
N ASN A 202 -20.37 46.56 0.72
CA ASN A 202 -19.26 46.84 -0.20
C ASN A 202 -18.35 47.96 0.30
N GLN A 203 -18.90 49.02 0.89
CA GLN A 203 -18.13 50.11 1.52
C GLN A 203 -17.34 49.60 2.73
N LEU A 204 -18.01 48.82 3.59
CA LEU A 204 -17.37 48.23 4.77
C LEU A 204 -16.25 47.25 4.38
N SER A 205 -16.52 46.32 3.47
CA SER A 205 -15.51 45.37 2.96
C SER A 205 -14.34 46.09 2.29
N GLY A 206 -14.66 47.14 1.47
CA GLY A 206 -13.62 47.95 0.83
C GLY A 206 -12.80 48.76 1.84
N LEU A 207 -13.36 49.19 2.96
CA LEU A 207 -12.64 49.85 4.03
C LEU A 207 -11.73 48.83 4.78
N LEU A 208 -12.31 47.72 5.22
CA LEU A 208 -11.58 46.69 5.95
C LEU A 208 -10.44 46.04 5.13
N SER A 209 -10.65 45.86 3.85
CA SER A 209 -9.59 45.28 2.97
C SER A 209 -8.41 46.22 2.71
N ARG A 210 -8.60 47.55 2.84
CA ARG A 210 -7.57 48.56 2.59
C ARG A 210 -6.73 48.91 3.83
N LEU A 211 -7.25 48.68 5.01
CA LEU A 211 -6.68 49.20 6.25
C LEU A 211 -5.51 48.37 6.80
N ASN A 212 -5.33 47.16 6.36
CA ASN A 212 -4.25 46.28 6.87
C ASN A 212 -3.29 45.83 5.76
N VAL A 213 -3.03 46.75 4.82
CA VAL A 213 -2.14 46.50 3.66
C VAL A 213 -0.77 47.05 3.97
N VAL A 214 0.25 46.19 3.87
CA VAL A 214 1.63 46.64 3.89
C VAL A 214 1.94 47.24 2.51
N SER A 215 2.24 48.56 2.45
CA SER A 215 2.58 49.24 1.24
C SER A 215 3.99 49.90 1.36
N SER A 216 4.68 50.04 0.23
CA SER A 216 5.95 50.75 0.20
C SER A 216 5.72 52.24 0.21
N ALA A 217 6.30 52.94 1.17
CA ALA A 217 6.29 54.39 1.23
C ALA A 217 7.60 55.06 0.69
N GLY A 218 8.57 54.24 0.22
CA GLY A 218 9.85 54.69 -0.30
C GLY A 218 10.88 54.98 0.79
N ASP A 219 12.01 55.53 0.38
CA ASP A 219 13.15 55.87 1.21
C ASP A 219 13.54 57.36 1.03
N ILE A 220 14.00 57.99 2.10
CA ILE A 220 14.52 59.35 2.11
C ILE A 220 16.05 59.31 2.14
N PRO A 221 16.76 59.90 1.18
CA PRO A 221 18.19 60.07 1.25
C PRO A 221 18.53 61.13 2.29
N ALA A 222 19.33 60.76 3.30
CA ALA A 222 19.80 61.64 4.40
C ALA A 222 21.33 61.58 4.47
N GLY A 223 21.99 62.39 3.66
CA GLY A 223 23.44 62.40 3.59
C GLY A 223 23.99 61.12 2.95
N THR A 224 24.69 60.28 3.74
CA THR A 224 25.23 59.02 3.32
C THR A 224 24.30 57.83 3.56
N GLU A 225 23.15 58.06 4.19
CA GLU A 225 22.17 57.04 4.55
C GLU A 225 20.91 57.15 3.73
N SER A 226 20.25 56.01 3.54
CA SER A 226 18.89 55.95 3.00
C SER A 226 17.96 55.49 4.12
N ILE A 227 17.03 56.30 4.55
CA ILE A 227 16.11 56.04 5.66
C ILE A 227 14.79 55.61 5.07
N ARG A 228 14.38 54.38 5.41
CA ARG A 228 13.10 53.83 4.96
C ARG A 228 11.93 54.56 5.65
N LEU A 229 10.96 54.94 4.84
CA LEU A 229 9.69 55.42 5.36
C LEU A 229 8.73 54.22 5.62
N HIS A 230 8.18 54.17 6.80
CA HIS A 230 7.18 53.14 7.18
C HIS A 230 6.05 53.82 7.93
N PRO A 231 4.95 54.19 7.22
CA PRO A 231 3.76 54.72 7.86
C PRO A 231 3.15 53.68 8.80
N THR A 232 2.81 54.09 10.00
CA THR A 232 2.01 53.29 10.92
C THR A 232 0.53 53.38 10.56
N GLY A 233 -0.30 52.40 10.95
CA GLY A 233 -1.75 52.36 10.63
C GLY A 233 -2.27 50.95 10.58
N GLU A 234 -1.42 49.98 10.94
CA GLU A 234 -1.82 48.64 11.18
C GLU A 234 -2.54 48.54 12.55
N PHE A 235 -3.55 47.68 12.66
CA PHE A 235 -4.23 47.46 13.94
C PHE A 235 -3.37 46.57 14.83
N GLU A 236 -3.08 47.05 16.04
CA GLU A 236 -2.35 46.26 17.05
C GLU A 236 -3.28 45.38 17.90
N ASN A 237 -4.55 45.78 18.01
CA ASN A 237 -5.56 45.07 18.77
C ASN A 237 -6.97 45.18 18.17
N ILE A 238 -7.88 44.29 18.59
CA ILE A 238 -9.27 44.22 18.08
C ILE A 238 -10.06 45.50 18.46
N ASP A 239 -9.71 46.18 19.57
CA ASP A 239 -10.41 47.38 20.01
C ASP A 239 -10.14 48.55 19.05
N GLU A 240 -8.93 48.63 18.49
CA GLU A 240 -8.63 49.64 17.44
C GLU A 240 -9.47 49.41 16.18
N LEU A 241 -9.64 48.13 15.78
CA LEU A 241 -10.54 47.77 14.68
C LEU A 241 -11.98 48.14 15.03
N ALA A 242 -12.42 47.99 16.28
CA ALA A 242 -13.75 48.36 16.73
C ALA A 242 -13.96 49.89 16.71
N ASP A 243 -12.91 50.67 16.93
CA ASP A 243 -12.94 52.13 16.89
C ASP A 243 -12.88 52.76 15.48
N LEU A 244 -12.76 51.92 14.47
CA LEU A 244 -12.72 52.34 13.09
C LEU A 244 -13.95 53.14 12.71
N ILE A 245 -13.76 54.33 12.10
CA ILE A 245 -14.83 55.17 11.58
C ILE A 245 -15.31 54.60 10.24
N VAL A 246 -16.53 54.12 10.18
CA VAL A 246 -17.13 53.49 8.99
C VAL A 246 -18.09 54.39 8.20
N THR A 247 -18.26 55.59 8.66
CA THR A 247 -19.11 56.59 8.00
C THR A 247 -18.54 57.04 6.65
N PRO A 248 -19.32 57.08 5.56
CA PRO A 248 -18.86 57.62 4.28
C PRO A 248 -18.43 59.07 4.42
N PRO A 249 -17.39 59.54 3.65
CA PRO A 249 -16.98 60.95 3.64
C PRO A 249 -18.17 61.84 3.26
N GLY A 250 -18.44 62.87 4.09
CA GLY A 250 -19.53 63.83 3.90
C GLY A 250 -20.88 63.48 4.55
N ALA A 251 -21.03 62.34 5.17
CA ALA A 251 -22.19 62.01 5.98
C ALA A 251 -21.98 62.52 7.40
N GLY A 252 -22.85 63.31 7.95
CA GLY A 252 -22.90 64.05 9.20
C GLY A 252 -22.07 63.55 10.39
N ALA A 253 -22.62 62.67 11.25
CA ALA A 253 -21.95 62.21 12.46
C ALA A 253 -21.04 60.98 12.19
N ALA A 254 -19.83 60.96 12.74
CA ALA A 254 -18.92 59.86 12.67
C ALA A 254 -19.51 58.64 13.40
N THR A 255 -19.66 57.50 12.71
CA THR A 255 -20.10 56.22 13.28
C THR A 255 -18.89 55.28 13.37
N ARG A 256 -18.65 54.76 14.52
CA ARG A 256 -17.61 53.73 14.73
C ARG A 256 -18.16 52.35 14.44
N LEU A 257 -17.27 51.38 14.11
CA LEU A 257 -17.67 50.00 13.84
C LEU A 257 -18.37 49.38 15.08
N ARG A 258 -17.88 49.68 16.29
CA ARG A 258 -18.51 49.21 17.55
C ARG A 258 -19.96 49.71 17.77
N ASP A 259 -20.36 50.78 17.11
CA ASP A 259 -21.73 51.33 17.25
C ASP A 259 -22.76 50.49 16.48
N ILE A 260 -22.30 49.78 15.47
CA ILE A 260 -23.15 48.96 14.55
C ILE A 260 -22.81 47.48 14.58
N ALA A 261 -21.66 47.09 15.09
CA ALA A 261 -21.21 45.70 15.13
C ALA A 261 -20.58 45.33 16.47
N THR A 262 -20.61 44.02 16.77
CA THR A 262 -19.86 43.42 17.88
C THR A 262 -18.69 42.61 17.28
N LEU A 263 -17.48 42.89 17.74
CA LEU A 263 -16.31 42.19 17.28
C LEU A 263 -15.94 41.09 18.29
N SER A 264 -15.65 39.92 17.78
CA SER A 264 -15.22 38.79 18.61
C SER A 264 -14.22 37.93 17.84
N ARG A 265 -13.29 37.33 18.58
CA ARG A 265 -12.43 36.30 18.04
C ARG A 265 -13.19 34.97 18.08
N GLY A 266 -13.17 34.24 16.99
CA GLY A 266 -13.87 32.98 16.87
C GLY A 266 -13.12 32.00 15.96
N LEU A 267 -13.69 30.83 15.81
CA LEU A 267 -13.24 29.81 14.86
C LEU A 267 -14.14 29.85 13.62
N ASP A 268 -13.64 29.29 12.52
CA ASP A 268 -14.47 29.04 11.36
C ASP A 268 -15.70 28.22 11.78
N ALA A 269 -16.87 28.69 11.39
CA ALA A 269 -18.15 28.07 11.77
C ALA A 269 -18.40 26.73 11.07
N SER A 270 -17.74 26.53 9.91
CA SER A 270 -17.83 25.32 9.07
C SER A 270 -16.46 24.84 8.70
N PRO A 271 -15.68 24.33 9.68
CA PRO A 271 -14.32 23.88 9.43
C PRO A 271 -14.32 22.71 8.43
N SER A 272 -13.23 22.59 7.68
CA SER A 272 -13.06 21.51 6.71
C SER A 272 -12.91 20.14 7.37
N SER A 273 -12.34 20.11 8.57
CA SER A 273 -12.13 18.89 9.36
C SER A 273 -12.08 19.18 10.85
N ILE A 274 -12.50 18.19 11.65
CA ILE A 274 -12.46 18.22 13.11
C ILE A 274 -11.80 16.90 13.55
N TYR A 275 -10.97 16.96 14.60
CA TYR A 275 -10.28 15.79 15.14
C TYR A 275 -10.58 15.60 16.62
N HIS A 276 -10.77 14.34 17.00
CA HIS A 276 -10.86 13.94 18.39
C HIS A 276 -9.82 12.86 18.68
N ALA A 277 -9.40 12.76 19.94
CA ALA A 277 -8.60 11.65 20.45
C ALA A 277 -9.13 11.24 21.83
N ASN A 278 -9.40 9.97 21.98
CA ASN A 278 -9.96 9.40 23.23
C ASN A 278 -11.22 10.17 23.73
N GLY A 279 -12.07 10.63 22.80
CA GLY A 279 -13.28 11.38 23.06
C GLY A 279 -13.09 12.87 23.42
N ARG A 280 -11.87 13.41 23.27
CA ARG A 280 -11.52 14.82 23.50
C ARG A 280 -11.22 15.51 22.19
N LYS A 281 -11.44 16.84 22.11
CA LYS A 281 -10.98 17.62 20.98
C LYS A 281 -9.48 17.58 20.86
N ALA A 282 -8.97 17.36 19.66
CA ALA A 282 -7.55 17.17 19.42
C ALA A 282 -7.10 17.84 18.12
N VAL A 283 -5.78 18.02 18.02
CA VAL A 283 -5.06 18.19 16.76
C VAL A 283 -4.12 17.00 16.59
N THR A 284 -3.85 16.59 15.38
CA THR A 284 -2.94 15.48 15.12
C THR A 284 -1.64 15.96 14.53
N MET A 285 -0.57 15.21 14.78
CA MET A 285 0.74 15.47 14.23
C MET A 285 1.29 14.19 13.61
N GLY A 286 1.77 14.31 12.39
CA GLY A 286 2.43 13.25 11.65
C GLY A 286 3.88 13.62 11.35
N VAL A 287 4.81 12.70 11.56
CA VAL A 287 6.22 12.84 11.22
C VAL A 287 6.59 11.78 10.19
N SER A 288 7.12 12.20 9.05
CA SER A 288 7.64 11.31 8.01
C SER A 288 9.15 11.15 8.14
N PHE A 289 9.67 10.03 7.64
CA PHE A 289 11.09 9.70 7.67
C PHE A 289 11.73 9.92 6.30
N ILE A 290 13.02 10.29 6.28
CA ILE A 290 13.82 10.36 5.07
C ILE A 290 14.06 8.92 4.54
N PRO A 291 13.98 8.67 3.23
CA PRO A 291 14.30 7.36 2.66
C PRO A 291 15.71 6.89 3.01
N GLY A 292 15.88 5.60 3.28
CA GLY A 292 17.18 4.97 3.53
C GLY A 292 17.71 5.08 4.97
N VAL A 293 16.97 5.69 5.91
CA VAL A 293 17.34 5.74 7.32
C VAL A 293 16.89 4.49 8.09
N ASN A 294 17.54 4.24 9.23
CA ASN A 294 17.02 3.27 10.18
C ASN A 294 15.86 3.90 10.96
N VAL A 295 14.65 3.53 10.63
CA VAL A 295 13.42 4.09 11.24
C VAL A 295 13.39 3.89 12.76
N ILE A 296 13.96 2.80 13.28
CA ILE A 296 14.01 2.50 14.71
C ILE A 296 14.86 3.55 15.46
N ASP A 297 16.02 3.89 14.91
CA ASP A 297 16.91 4.88 15.55
C ASP A 297 16.29 6.28 15.55
N VAL A 298 15.62 6.64 14.44
CA VAL A 298 14.92 7.93 14.33
C VAL A 298 13.71 7.99 15.28
N GLY A 299 12.94 6.89 15.39
CA GLY A 299 11.83 6.81 16.35
C GLY A 299 12.28 7.02 17.79
N HIS A 300 13.33 6.33 18.22
CA HIS A 300 13.89 6.53 19.56
C HIS A 300 14.41 7.97 19.78
N ALA A 301 14.97 8.59 18.74
CA ALA A 301 15.39 9.99 18.82
C ALA A 301 14.19 10.94 18.94
N LEU A 302 13.08 10.66 18.24
CA LEU A 302 11.83 11.41 18.36
C LEU A 302 11.20 11.27 19.75
N GLU A 303 11.12 10.03 20.28
CA GLU A 303 10.61 9.79 21.62
C GLU A 303 11.45 10.52 22.69
N ALA A 304 12.79 10.41 22.60
CA ALA A 304 13.70 11.11 23.52
C ALA A 304 13.53 12.64 23.43
N LYS A 305 13.29 13.18 22.22
CA LYS A 305 13.03 14.62 22.03
C LYS A 305 11.69 15.02 22.62
N LEU A 306 10.62 14.23 22.43
CA LEU A 306 9.32 14.48 23.05
C LEU A 306 9.39 14.42 24.57
N GLU A 307 10.12 13.46 25.13
CA GLU A 307 10.35 13.35 26.56
C GLU A 307 11.11 14.58 27.11
N GLN A 308 12.16 15.04 26.41
CA GLN A 308 12.86 16.26 26.75
C GLN A 308 11.92 17.48 26.78
N MET A 309 11.02 17.58 25.81
CA MET A 309 10.05 18.69 25.73
C MET A 309 8.87 18.52 26.69
N SER A 310 8.69 17.36 27.31
CA SER A 310 7.60 17.10 28.25
C SER A 310 7.67 18.00 29.48
N ALA A 311 8.87 18.48 29.87
CA ALA A 311 9.06 19.43 30.94
C ALA A 311 8.48 20.82 30.64
N GLU A 312 8.36 21.19 29.37
CA GLU A 312 7.80 22.47 28.90
C GLU A 312 6.31 22.33 28.51
N LYS A 313 5.76 21.11 28.55
CA LYS A 313 4.39 20.84 28.18
C LYS A 313 3.41 21.48 29.17
N PRO A 314 2.45 22.30 28.71
CA PRO A 314 1.39 22.84 29.55
C PRO A 314 0.64 21.74 30.31
N ALA A 315 0.35 21.97 31.58
CA ALA A 315 -0.44 21.04 32.37
C ALA A 315 -1.86 20.90 31.74
N GLY A 316 -2.34 19.66 31.61
CA GLY A 316 -3.64 19.38 30.98
C GLY A 316 -3.58 19.08 29.50
N ILE A 317 -2.42 19.26 28.83
CA ILE A 317 -2.23 18.74 27.46
C ILE A 317 -1.78 17.28 27.53
N HIS A 318 -2.44 16.44 26.72
CA HIS A 318 -2.13 15.02 26.54
C HIS A 318 -1.55 14.81 25.13
N ILE A 319 -0.54 13.95 25.02
CA ILE A 319 0.01 13.49 23.77
C ILE A 319 -0.26 12.00 23.71
N ASP A 320 -1.15 11.58 22.81
CA ASP A 320 -1.58 10.21 22.67
C ASP A 320 -0.97 9.64 21.38
N LEU A 321 0.02 8.75 21.52
CA LEU A 321 0.66 8.08 20.39
C LEU A 321 -0.30 7.04 19.81
N PHE A 322 -0.70 7.24 18.55
CA PHE A 322 -1.59 6.32 17.86
C PHE A 322 -0.82 5.28 17.05
N TYR A 323 0.20 5.71 16.30
CA TYR A 323 1.01 4.82 15.49
C TYR A 323 2.48 5.18 15.59
N ASP A 324 3.29 4.18 15.86
CA ASP A 324 4.75 4.26 15.89
C ASP A 324 5.34 3.21 14.96
N GLN A 325 5.75 3.63 13.78
CA GLN A 325 6.39 2.77 12.81
C GLN A 325 7.71 2.18 13.34
N ALA A 326 8.43 2.91 14.19
CA ALA A 326 9.69 2.42 14.73
C ALA A 326 9.47 1.22 15.65
N ALA A 327 8.45 1.26 16.51
CA ALA A 327 8.06 0.14 17.36
C ALA A 327 7.56 -1.05 16.51
N GLU A 328 6.65 -0.79 15.56
CA GLU A 328 6.10 -1.84 14.66
C GLU A 328 7.21 -2.51 13.82
N VAL A 329 8.16 -1.73 13.28
CA VAL A 329 9.35 -2.26 12.57
C VAL A 329 10.21 -3.09 13.51
N GLY A 330 10.43 -2.60 14.74
CA GLY A 330 11.19 -3.32 15.76
C GLY A 330 10.58 -4.70 16.06
N ASP A 331 9.29 -4.74 16.30
CA ASP A 331 8.54 -5.97 16.60
C ASP A 331 8.49 -6.91 15.39
N SER A 332 8.25 -6.39 14.20
CA SER A 332 8.24 -7.15 12.96
C SER A 332 9.62 -7.77 12.69
N VAL A 333 10.69 -6.97 12.74
CA VAL A 333 12.07 -7.45 12.51
C VAL A 333 12.46 -8.49 13.57
N ASN A 334 12.12 -8.28 14.84
CA ASN A 334 12.38 -9.26 15.90
C ASN A 334 11.60 -10.56 15.68
N GLY A 335 10.31 -10.47 15.30
CA GLY A 335 9.50 -11.63 14.95
C GLY A 335 10.10 -12.43 13.77
N PHE A 336 10.55 -11.73 12.73
CA PHE A 336 11.24 -12.37 11.59
C PHE A 336 12.58 -12.97 11.96
N ILE A 337 13.38 -12.32 12.81
CA ILE A 337 14.64 -12.89 13.31
C ILE A 337 14.38 -14.19 14.08
N ILE A 338 13.34 -14.23 14.91
CA ILE A 338 12.94 -15.43 15.63
C ILE A 338 12.53 -16.52 14.64
N ASN A 339 11.67 -16.21 13.66
CA ASN A 339 11.26 -17.15 12.62
C ASN A 339 12.44 -17.65 11.79
N PHE A 340 13.37 -16.77 11.46
CA PHE A 340 14.61 -17.13 10.77
C PHE A 340 15.49 -18.06 11.61
N LEU A 341 15.69 -17.79 12.89
CA LEU A 341 16.46 -18.65 13.79
C LEU A 341 15.78 -20.00 13.99
N MET A 342 14.44 -20.04 14.08
CA MET A 342 13.67 -21.30 14.11
C MET A 342 13.88 -22.10 12.82
N ALA A 343 13.76 -21.46 11.65
CA ALA A 343 14.00 -22.09 10.36
C ALA A 343 15.44 -22.64 10.27
N LEU A 344 16.42 -21.84 10.67
CA LEU A 344 17.83 -22.24 10.72
C LEU A 344 18.03 -23.44 11.64
N ALA A 345 17.47 -23.42 12.84
CA ALA A 345 17.56 -24.53 13.81
C ALA A 345 16.93 -25.81 13.26
N ILE A 346 15.77 -25.70 12.61
CA ILE A 346 15.09 -26.84 11.98
C ILE A 346 15.95 -27.43 10.87
N VAL A 347 16.43 -26.58 9.94
CA VAL A 347 17.27 -27.02 8.82
C VAL A 347 18.56 -27.68 9.32
N VAL A 348 19.25 -27.06 10.26
CA VAL A 348 20.46 -27.63 10.87
C VAL A 348 20.13 -28.93 11.58
N GLY A 349 19.03 -29.00 12.34
CA GLY A 349 18.59 -30.24 13.01
C GLY A 349 18.34 -31.38 12.03
N VAL A 350 17.65 -31.12 10.92
CA VAL A 350 17.41 -32.11 9.85
C VAL A 350 18.73 -32.59 9.26
N LEU A 351 19.67 -31.67 8.98
CA LEU A 351 20.98 -31.99 8.46
C LEU A 351 21.81 -32.87 9.41
N LEU A 352 21.79 -32.56 10.71
CA LEU A 352 22.50 -33.34 11.72
C LEU A 352 21.95 -34.79 11.83
N ILE A 353 20.64 -34.93 11.73
CA ILE A 353 19.94 -36.23 11.82
C ILE A 353 20.25 -37.09 10.58
N PHE A 354 20.09 -36.53 9.38
CA PHE A 354 20.16 -37.29 8.14
C PHE A 354 21.60 -37.42 7.56
N MET A 355 22.45 -36.39 7.72
CA MET A 355 23.84 -36.37 7.18
C MET A 355 24.88 -36.73 8.22
N GLY A 356 24.49 -36.80 9.52
CA GLY A 356 25.43 -37.01 10.62
C GLY A 356 26.12 -35.71 11.08
N VAL A 357 26.57 -35.69 12.32
CA VAL A 357 27.04 -34.51 13.03
C VAL A 357 28.16 -33.75 12.29
N ARG A 358 29.17 -34.47 11.80
CA ARG A 358 30.36 -33.85 11.16
C ARG A 358 30.00 -33.18 9.84
N SER A 359 29.23 -33.85 8.99
CA SER A 359 28.84 -33.33 7.68
C SER A 359 27.79 -32.22 7.87
N GLY A 360 26.84 -32.38 8.83
CA GLY A 360 25.83 -31.39 9.17
C GLY A 360 26.45 -30.07 9.64
N ILE A 361 27.49 -30.12 10.50
CA ILE A 361 28.14 -28.89 10.96
C ILE A 361 28.85 -28.14 9.81
N ILE A 362 29.46 -28.84 8.85
CA ILE A 362 30.09 -28.20 7.68
C ILE A 362 29.05 -27.44 6.86
N ILE A 363 27.91 -28.07 6.60
CA ILE A 363 26.84 -27.47 5.81
C ILE A 363 26.21 -26.31 6.59
N ALA A 364 25.99 -26.47 7.90
CA ALA A 364 25.44 -25.42 8.76
C ALA A 364 26.36 -24.18 8.82
N PHE A 365 27.67 -24.38 8.91
CA PHE A 365 28.64 -23.28 8.88
C PHE A 365 28.66 -22.56 7.53
N SER A 366 28.64 -23.32 6.42
CA SER A 366 28.54 -22.75 5.07
C SER A 366 27.25 -21.95 4.88
N LEU A 367 26.11 -22.45 5.44
CA LEU A 367 24.84 -21.79 5.42
C LEU A 367 24.85 -20.46 6.18
N ALA A 368 25.36 -20.45 7.41
CA ALA A 368 25.48 -19.23 8.19
C ALA A 368 26.36 -18.18 7.49
N LEU A 369 27.47 -18.63 6.87
CA LEU A 369 28.35 -17.74 6.14
C LEU A 369 27.70 -17.16 4.86
N ASN A 370 26.86 -17.96 4.17
CA ASN A 370 26.09 -17.49 3.02
C ASN A 370 25.06 -16.43 3.41
N VAL A 371 24.39 -16.60 4.54
CA VAL A 371 23.44 -15.61 5.07
C VAL A 371 24.16 -14.30 5.39
N LEU A 372 25.27 -14.36 6.14
CA LEU A 372 26.06 -13.17 6.46
C LEU A 372 26.61 -12.48 5.21
N GLY A 373 27.05 -13.25 4.24
CA GLY A 373 27.49 -12.74 2.94
C GLY A 373 26.36 -12.10 2.14
N THR A 374 25.15 -12.65 2.23
CA THR A 374 23.97 -12.04 1.60
C THR A 374 23.65 -10.70 2.23
N LEU A 375 23.65 -10.59 3.56
CA LEU A 375 23.48 -9.33 4.26
C LEU A 375 24.54 -8.27 3.89
N LEU A 376 25.81 -8.70 3.75
CA LEU A 376 26.87 -7.80 3.30
C LEU A 376 26.59 -7.24 1.90
N ILE A 377 26.19 -8.09 0.96
CA ILE A 377 25.93 -7.66 -0.41
C ILE A 377 24.66 -6.79 -0.46
N MET A 378 23.63 -7.13 0.33
CA MET A 378 22.41 -6.29 0.48
C MET A 378 22.79 -4.89 0.96
N TYR A 379 23.61 -4.77 2.01
CA TYR A 379 24.07 -3.49 2.54
C TYR A 379 24.83 -2.67 1.49
N LEU A 380 25.75 -3.31 0.74
CA LEU A 380 26.50 -2.64 -0.32
C LEU A 380 25.64 -2.24 -1.54
N TRP A 381 24.53 -2.94 -1.76
CA TRP A 381 23.60 -2.68 -2.86
C TRP A 381 22.43 -1.76 -2.47
N GLY A 382 22.38 -1.33 -1.21
CA GLY A 382 21.33 -0.45 -0.69
C GLY A 382 19.97 -1.15 -0.56
N ILE A 383 19.95 -2.47 -0.34
CA ILE A 383 18.72 -3.23 -0.08
C ILE A 383 18.51 -3.25 1.43
N GLU A 384 17.38 -2.70 1.89
CA GLU A 384 17.05 -2.59 3.30
C GLU A 384 16.48 -3.89 3.88
N LEU A 385 16.59 -4.05 5.21
CA LEU A 385 15.88 -5.10 5.93
C LEU A 385 14.42 -4.69 6.13
N GLN A 386 13.54 -5.37 5.46
CA GLN A 386 12.10 -5.17 5.52
C GLN A 386 11.40 -6.51 5.35
N ARG A 387 10.08 -6.56 5.54
CA ARG A 387 9.28 -7.80 5.54
C ARG A 387 9.61 -8.71 4.34
N ILE A 388 9.64 -8.16 3.13
CA ILE A 388 9.86 -8.94 1.90
C ILE A 388 11.28 -9.50 1.83
N SER A 389 12.30 -8.69 2.16
CA SER A 389 13.70 -9.13 2.13
C SER A 389 14.01 -10.18 3.20
N LEU A 390 13.42 -10.05 4.38
CA LEU A 390 13.54 -11.04 5.46
C LEU A 390 12.82 -12.34 5.13
N GLY A 391 11.61 -12.26 4.56
CA GLY A 391 10.92 -13.44 4.03
C GLY A 391 11.71 -14.15 2.93
N ALA A 392 12.32 -13.37 2.03
CA ALA A 392 13.21 -13.91 1.00
C ALA A 392 14.42 -14.64 1.59
N LEU A 393 15.00 -14.14 2.68
CA LEU A 393 16.11 -14.83 3.39
C LEU A 393 15.67 -16.16 3.97
N ILE A 394 14.44 -16.27 4.53
CA ILE A 394 13.91 -17.54 5.05
C ILE A 394 13.68 -18.54 3.91
N ILE A 395 13.14 -18.07 2.78
CA ILE A 395 12.98 -18.92 1.58
C ILE A 395 14.34 -19.35 1.06
N ALA A 396 15.28 -18.41 0.95
CA ALA A 396 16.65 -18.69 0.51
C ALA A 396 17.32 -19.72 1.42
N LEU A 397 17.16 -19.62 2.74
CA LEU A 397 17.75 -20.52 3.72
C LEU A 397 17.49 -21.99 3.36
N SER A 398 16.26 -22.30 2.98
CA SER A 398 15.85 -23.65 2.61
C SER A 398 16.51 -24.15 1.31
N MET A 399 16.82 -23.23 0.39
CA MET A 399 17.41 -23.53 -0.91
C MET A 399 18.95 -23.43 -0.92
N LEU A 400 19.56 -22.70 0.03
CA LEU A 400 20.99 -22.49 0.13
C LEU A 400 21.76 -23.78 0.45
N VAL A 401 21.10 -24.70 1.14
CA VAL A 401 21.68 -25.95 1.62
C VAL A 401 21.95 -26.93 0.48
N ASP A 402 21.16 -26.86 -0.58
CA ASP A 402 21.12 -27.86 -1.65
C ASP A 402 22.47 -28.02 -2.39
N ASN A 403 23.13 -26.91 -2.71
CA ASN A 403 24.43 -26.96 -3.39
C ASN A 403 25.51 -27.62 -2.52
N ALA A 404 25.50 -27.29 -1.23
CA ALA A 404 26.42 -27.85 -0.25
C ALA A 404 26.17 -29.35 0.00
N ILE A 405 24.89 -29.79 0.07
CA ILE A 405 24.53 -31.21 0.23
C ILE A 405 25.10 -32.03 -0.91
N VAL A 406 24.88 -31.63 -2.17
CA VAL A 406 25.36 -32.38 -3.34
C VAL A 406 26.88 -32.56 -3.33
N VAL A 407 27.61 -31.51 -2.97
CA VAL A 407 29.09 -31.57 -2.90
C VAL A 407 29.55 -32.45 -1.74
N VAL A 408 29.01 -32.27 -0.53
CA VAL A 408 29.40 -33.05 0.66
C VAL A 408 29.07 -34.52 0.48
N GLU A 409 27.88 -34.86 0.03
CA GLU A 409 27.42 -36.23 -0.17
C GLU A 409 28.22 -36.91 -1.30
N GLY A 410 28.44 -36.21 -2.41
CA GLY A 410 29.26 -36.74 -3.52
C GLY A 410 30.69 -37.09 -3.07
N VAL A 411 31.32 -36.24 -2.27
CA VAL A 411 32.67 -36.52 -1.73
C VAL A 411 32.65 -37.70 -0.74
N LEU A 412 31.59 -37.80 0.11
CA LEU A 412 31.45 -38.93 1.04
C LEU A 412 31.32 -40.27 0.30
N ILE A 413 30.47 -40.33 -0.73
CA ILE A 413 30.26 -41.54 -1.54
C ILE A 413 31.57 -41.93 -2.28
N ALA A 414 32.24 -40.97 -2.94
CA ALA A 414 33.47 -41.21 -3.63
C ALA A 414 34.57 -41.71 -2.67
N ARG A 415 34.60 -41.24 -1.42
CA ARG A 415 35.52 -41.68 -0.41
C ARG A 415 35.20 -43.10 0.07
N GLN A 416 33.94 -43.48 0.26
CA GLN A 416 33.50 -44.84 0.57
C GLN A 416 33.89 -45.82 -0.53
N GLN A 417 33.90 -45.38 -1.78
CA GLN A 417 34.39 -46.17 -2.93
C GLN A 417 35.91 -46.27 -3.02
N GLY A 418 36.65 -45.76 -2.03
CA GLY A 418 38.10 -45.88 -1.96
C GLY A 418 38.90 -44.80 -2.67
N SER A 419 38.29 -43.73 -3.21
CA SER A 419 38.98 -42.65 -3.88
C SER A 419 39.80 -41.78 -2.89
N PRO A 420 41.05 -41.35 -3.22
CA PRO A 420 41.79 -40.39 -2.41
C PRO A 420 41.03 -39.08 -2.25
N LEU A 421 41.08 -38.42 -1.05
CA LEU A 421 40.25 -37.26 -0.71
C LEU A 421 40.33 -36.10 -1.72
N LEU A 422 41.54 -35.69 -2.07
CA LEU A 422 41.77 -34.60 -3.04
C LEU A 422 41.26 -34.95 -4.45
N SER A 423 41.41 -36.21 -4.84
CA SER A 423 40.87 -36.71 -6.11
C SER A 423 39.35 -36.74 -6.11
N ALA A 424 38.77 -37.23 -5.02
CA ALA A 424 37.30 -37.24 -4.82
C ALA A 424 36.72 -35.82 -4.88
N ILE A 425 37.32 -34.88 -4.15
CA ILE A 425 36.88 -33.47 -4.15
C ILE A 425 36.96 -32.87 -5.56
N ASN A 426 38.14 -32.99 -6.23
CA ASN A 426 38.32 -32.41 -7.56
C ASN A 426 37.38 -33.03 -8.60
N HIS A 427 37.17 -34.36 -8.52
CA HIS A 427 36.27 -35.06 -9.42
C HIS A 427 34.80 -34.59 -9.27
N ILE A 428 34.32 -34.55 -8.03
CA ILE A 428 32.94 -34.12 -7.75
C ILE A 428 32.71 -32.67 -8.15
N ILE A 429 33.64 -31.78 -7.85
CA ILE A 429 33.50 -30.36 -8.21
C ILE A 429 33.49 -30.16 -9.72
N ARG A 430 34.43 -30.79 -10.46
CA ARG A 430 34.44 -30.68 -11.93
C ARG A 430 33.16 -31.21 -12.55
N ARG A 431 32.65 -32.33 -12.02
CA ARG A 431 31.40 -32.93 -12.47
C ARG A 431 30.16 -32.09 -12.18
N SER A 432 30.09 -31.52 -10.98
CA SER A 432 28.86 -30.89 -10.49
C SER A 432 28.79 -29.36 -10.70
N ALA A 433 29.92 -28.68 -10.98
CA ALA A 433 29.97 -27.22 -11.03
C ALA A 433 29.01 -26.59 -12.04
N LEU A 434 28.98 -27.07 -13.28
CA LEU A 434 28.14 -26.54 -14.34
C LEU A 434 26.66 -26.91 -14.15
N PRO A 435 26.28 -28.16 -13.83
CA PRO A 435 24.92 -28.53 -13.52
C PRO A 435 24.31 -27.77 -12.32
N LEU A 436 25.09 -27.59 -11.25
CA LEU A 436 24.67 -26.81 -10.10
C LEU A 436 24.46 -25.33 -10.46
N LEU A 437 25.34 -24.76 -11.32
CA LEU A 437 25.14 -23.39 -11.82
C LEU A 437 23.84 -23.29 -12.61
N GLY A 438 23.62 -24.17 -13.57
CA GLY A 438 22.42 -24.18 -14.39
C GLY A 438 21.14 -24.32 -13.55
N ALA A 439 21.16 -25.25 -12.58
CA ALA A 439 20.04 -25.44 -11.65
C ALA A 439 19.82 -24.21 -10.74
N THR A 440 20.91 -23.56 -10.30
CA THR A 440 20.84 -22.34 -9.50
C THR A 440 20.27 -21.16 -10.30
N VAL A 441 20.74 -20.98 -11.54
CA VAL A 441 20.25 -19.92 -12.43
C VAL A 441 18.75 -20.14 -12.76
N ILE A 442 18.33 -21.37 -13.01
CA ILE A 442 16.92 -21.69 -13.24
C ILE A 442 16.07 -21.37 -12.00
N ALA A 443 16.56 -21.70 -10.80
CA ALA A 443 15.86 -21.36 -9.56
C ALA A 443 15.72 -19.83 -9.37
N ILE A 444 16.73 -19.05 -9.74
CA ILE A 444 16.69 -17.59 -9.72
C ILE A 444 15.72 -17.06 -10.78
N LEU A 445 15.78 -17.59 -12.00
CA LEU A 445 14.91 -17.17 -13.11
C LEU A 445 13.42 -17.43 -12.86
N ALA A 446 13.09 -18.40 -12.01
CA ALA A 446 11.71 -18.62 -11.59
C ALA A 446 11.10 -17.41 -10.86
N PHE A 447 11.92 -16.61 -10.17
CA PHE A 447 11.50 -15.37 -9.52
C PHE A 447 11.72 -14.11 -10.37
N ALA A 448 12.41 -14.22 -11.50
CA ALA A 448 12.70 -13.08 -12.37
C ALA A 448 11.43 -12.34 -12.86
N PRO A 449 10.31 -13.02 -13.20
CA PRO A 449 9.07 -12.33 -13.56
C PRO A 449 8.59 -11.33 -12.51
N VAL A 450 8.74 -11.64 -11.23
CA VAL A 450 8.38 -10.74 -10.13
C VAL A 450 9.35 -9.56 -10.05
N GLY A 451 10.66 -9.81 -10.11
CA GLY A 451 11.67 -8.75 -9.99
C GLY A 451 11.78 -7.83 -11.21
N LEU A 452 11.23 -8.25 -12.36
CA LEU A 452 11.23 -7.51 -13.62
C LEU A 452 9.85 -6.91 -13.95
N SER A 453 8.82 -7.20 -13.16
CA SER A 453 7.51 -6.61 -13.32
C SER A 453 7.57 -5.10 -13.04
N GLN A 454 6.88 -4.32 -13.87
CA GLN A 454 6.91 -2.85 -13.80
C GLN A 454 5.70 -2.27 -13.07
N ASP A 455 4.82 -3.13 -12.53
CA ASP A 455 3.68 -2.71 -11.74
C ASP A 455 4.05 -2.41 -10.28
N SER A 456 3.15 -1.76 -9.55
CA SER A 456 3.36 -1.41 -8.13
C SER A 456 3.61 -2.64 -7.24
N THR A 457 2.96 -3.76 -7.57
CA THR A 457 3.15 -5.03 -6.85
C THR A 457 4.53 -5.64 -7.12
N GLY A 458 5.02 -5.52 -8.37
CA GLY A 458 6.37 -5.93 -8.75
C GLY A 458 7.44 -5.07 -8.06
N GLU A 459 7.24 -3.75 -7.98
CA GLU A 459 8.11 -2.83 -7.24
C GLU A 459 8.16 -3.20 -5.75
N TYR A 460 7.02 -3.48 -5.14
CA TYR A 460 6.89 -3.93 -3.75
C TYR A 460 7.62 -5.26 -3.50
N CYS A 461 7.54 -6.23 -4.41
CA CYS A 461 8.16 -7.54 -4.27
C CYS A 461 9.59 -7.65 -4.87
N LYS A 462 10.15 -6.58 -5.43
CA LYS A 462 11.46 -6.58 -6.11
C LYS A 462 12.60 -7.10 -5.25
N SER A 463 12.61 -6.72 -3.98
CA SER A 463 13.64 -7.14 -3.03
C SER A 463 13.68 -8.66 -2.81
N LEU A 464 12.54 -9.35 -2.95
CA LEU A 464 12.48 -10.82 -2.89
C LEU A 464 13.36 -11.44 -3.98
N PHE A 465 13.23 -10.99 -5.23
CA PHE A 465 14.07 -11.48 -6.31
C PHE A 465 15.55 -11.14 -6.11
N GLN A 466 15.86 -9.90 -5.69
CA GLN A 466 17.23 -9.46 -5.49
C GLN A 466 17.95 -10.27 -4.39
N VAL A 467 17.28 -10.49 -3.26
CA VAL A 467 17.85 -11.27 -2.14
C VAL A 467 18.06 -12.73 -2.54
N LEU A 468 17.11 -13.33 -3.26
CA LEU A 468 17.26 -14.69 -3.78
C LEU A 468 18.39 -14.82 -4.80
N LEU A 469 18.53 -13.85 -5.71
CA LEU A 469 19.63 -13.80 -6.67
C LEU A 469 20.98 -13.79 -5.94
N ILE A 470 21.15 -12.88 -4.98
CA ILE A 470 22.39 -12.74 -4.21
C ILE A 470 22.70 -14.03 -3.44
N SER A 471 21.74 -14.52 -2.67
CA SER A 471 21.92 -15.64 -1.77
C SER A 471 22.21 -16.95 -2.52
N LEU A 472 21.46 -17.26 -3.57
CA LEU A 472 21.63 -18.48 -4.35
C LEU A 472 22.94 -18.48 -5.15
N MET A 473 23.34 -17.33 -5.74
CA MET A 473 24.64 -17.22 -6.41
C MET A 473 25.80 -17.38 -5.43
N LEU A 474 25.67 -16.79 -4.24
CA LEU A 474 26.67 -16.94 -3.19
C LEU A 474 26.77 -18.39 -2.69
N SER A 475 25.64 -19.10 -2.57
CA SER A 475 25.61 -20.51 -2.22
C SER A 475 26.34 -21.37 -3.23
N TRP A 476 26.10 -21.16 -4.53
CA TRP A 476 26.88 -21.87 -5.58
C TRP A 476 28.36 -21.59 -5.46
N PHE A 477 28.76 -20.33 -5.30
CA PHE A 477 30.16 -19.95 -5.13
C PHE A 477 30.81 -20.62 -3.89
N SER A 478 30.12 -20.57 -2.73
CA SER A 478 30.62 -21.16 -1.49
C SER A 478 30.68 -22.67 -1.53
N ALA A 479 29.74 -23.34 -2.20
CA ALA A 479 29.74 -24.78 -2.39
C ALA A 479 30.96 -25.26 -3.19
N LEU A 480 31.47 -24.45 -4.13
CA LEU A 480 32.66 -24.78 -4.95
C LEU A 480 34.01 -24.34 -4.34
N THR A 481 34.01 -23.40 -3.40
CA THR A 481 35.23 -22.79 -2.83
C THR A 481 35.40 -23.10 -1.36
N ILE A 482 34.45 -22.77 -0.52
CA ILE A 482 34.54 -22.87 0.94
C ILE A 482 34.24 -24.29 1.42
N THR A 483 33.14 -24.89 0.96
CA THR A 483 32.72 -26.24 1.40
C THR A 483 33.77 -27.30 1.19
N PRO A 484 34.47 -27.39 0.06
CA PRO A 484 35.54 -28.39 -0.14
C PRO A 484 36.69 -28.24 0.83
N VAL A 485 37.03 -27.04 1.21
CA VAL A 485 38.13 -26.78 2.17
C VAL A 485 37.70 -27.16 3.57
N LEU A 486 36.45 -26.89 3.95
CA LEU A 486 35.90 -27.34 5.23
C LEU A 486 35.84 -28.86 5.32
N ILE A 487 35.48 -29.57 4.23
CA ILE A 487 35.51 -31.03 4.17
C ILE A 487 36.95 -31.55 4.45
N LYS A 488 37.96 -30.93 3.81
CA LYS A 488 39.34 -31.28 4.04
C LYS A 488 39.78 -31.05 5.49
N TRP A 489 39.39 -29.94 6.12
CA TRP A 489 39.83 -29.57 7.46
C TRP A 489 39.10 -30.30 8.59
N TRP A 490 37.82 -30.52 8.47
CA TRP A 490 36.98 -30.99 9.58
C TRP A 490 36.54 -32.45 9.44
N LEU A 491 36.33 -32.94 8.22
CA LEU A 491 35.83 -34.30 8.02
C LEU A 491 36.96 -35.32 7.98
N PHE A 492 38.11 -34.95 7.40
CA PHE A 492 39.25 -35.84 7.16
C PHE A 492 40.56 -35.19 7.64
N LYS A 493 40.64 -34.90 8.94
CA LYS A 493 41.79 -34.22 9.58
C LYS A 493 43.10 -35.02 9.55
N HIS A 494 43.04 -36.35 9.36
CA HIS A 494 44.19 -37.25 9.13
C HIS A 494 43.92 -37.98 7.82
N ASP A 495 44.88 -37.99 6.92
CA ASP A 495 44.94 -38.87 5.74
C ASP A 495 45.14 -40.30 6.20
N ALA A 496 44.17 -40.90 6.88
CA ALA A 496 44.11 -42.34 7.07
C ALA A 496 43.99 -42.98 5.68
N ALA A 497 44.74 -44.04 5.46
CA ALA A 497 44.68 -44.87 4.25
C ALA A 497 43.19 -45.06 3.84
N PRO A 498 42.87 -45.07 2.52
CA PRO A 498 41.50 -45.29 2.08
C PRO A 498 40.98 -46.53 2.80
N PRO A 499 39.77 -46.48 3.45
CA PRO A 499 39.18 -47.69 3.99
C PRO A 499 39.14 -48.69 2.87
N GLU A 500 39.49 -49.95 3.15
CA GLU A 500 39.28 -51.04 2.20
C GLU A 500 37.88 -50.91 1.66
N ALA A 501 37.71 -50.87 0.32
CA ALA A 501 36.44 -50.62 -0.34
C ALA A 501 35.42 -51.58 0.25
N ASP A 502 34.50 -51.05 1.04
CA ASP A 502 33.41 -51.79 1.65
C ASP A 502 32.56 -52.33 0.51
N LYS A 503 32.64 -53.64 0.25
CA LYS A 503 31.97 -54.29 -0.90
C LYS A 503 30.45 -54.33 -0.76
N THR A 504 29.90 -53.81 0.33
CA THR A 504 28.47 -53.65 0.51
C THR A 504 27.93 -52.51 -0.33
N ASP A 505 26.97 -52.83 -1.21
CA ASP A 505 26.29 -51.83 -2.01
C ASP A 505 25.65 -50.78 -1.07
N PRO A 506 26.01 -49.48 -1.15
CA PRO A 506 25.45 -48.40 -0.30
C PRO A 506 23.95 -48.33 -0.34
N TYR A 507 23.31 -48.91 -1.36
CA TYR A 507 21.88 -48.87 -1.66
C TYR A 507 21.10 -50.14 -1.30
N ASP A 508 21.66 -51.08 -0.51
CA ASP A 508 21.03 -52.34 -0.17
C ASP A 508 20.10 -52.29 1.08
N LYS A 509 19.82 -51.10 1.60
CA LYS A 509 18.87 -50.95 2.74
C LYS A 509 17.42 -51.19 2.30
N ARG A 510 16.57 -51.66 3.26
CA ARG A 510 15.16 -51.99 3.02
C ARG A 510 14.37 -50.92 2.29
N ILE A 511 14.62 -49.64 2.59
CA ILE A 511 13.95 -48.47 1.95
C ILE A 511 14.26 -48.38 0.45
N TYR A 512 15.52 -48.57 0.08
CA TYR A 512 15.94 -48.56 -1.32
C TYR A 512 15.37 -49.74 -2.10
N ARG A 513 15.27 -50.95 -1.50
CA ARG A 513 14.68 -52.11 -2.14
C ARG A 513 13.18 -51.94 -2.39
N ILE A 514 12.44 -51.35 -1.46
CA ILE A 514 11.00 -51.05 -1.65
C ILE A 514 10.83 -50.03 -2.80
N TYR A 515 11.61 -48.98 -2.78
CA TYR A 515 11.59 -47.95 -3.83
C TYR A 515 11.93 -48.51 -5.22
N GLN A 516 12.99 -49.32 -5.33
CA GLN A 516 13.35 -49.98 -6.59
C GLN A 516 12.25 -50.92 -7.08
N GLY A 517 11.60 -51.66 -6.19
CA GLY A 517 10.48 -52.54 -6.51
C GLY A 517 9.29 -51.77 -7.09
N LEU A 518 8.95 -50.65 -6.44
CA LEU A 518 7.87 -49.75 -6.91
C LEU A 518 8.21 -49.11 -8.26
N LEU A 519 9.42 -48.59 -8.39
CA LEU A 519 9.87 -47.96 -9.63
C LEU A 519 9.87 -48.95 -10.81
N LYS A 520 10.38 -50.17 -10.61
CA LYS A 520 10.37 -51.23 -11.63
C LYS A 520 8.93 -51.62 -12.03
N ALA A 521 7.99 -51.62 -11.08
CA ALA A 521 6.58 -51.89 -11.37
C ALA A 521 5.96 -50.78 -12.23
N LEU A 522 6.25 -49.51 -11.93
CA LEU A 522 5.77 -48.34 -12.69
C LEU A 522 6.38 -48.30 -14.09
N LEU A 523 7.68 -48.61 -14.23
CA LEU A 523 8.36 -48.67 -15.51
C LEU A 523 7.83 -49.79 -16.44
N ARG A 524 7.35 -50.91 -15.85
CA ARG A 524 6.67 -51.97 -16.62
C ARG A 524 5.30 -51.56 -17.10
N ARG A 525 4.57 -50.68 -16.36
CA ARG A 525 3.20 -50.24 -16.67
C ARG A 525 3.16 -48.74 -17.00
N LYS A 526 3.98 -48.29 -17.98
CA LYS A 526 4.15 -46.86 -18.33
C LYS A 526 2.81 -46.15 -18.63
N ALA A 527 1.96 -46.76 -19.53
CA ALA A 527 0.71 -46.13 -19.92
C ALA A 527 -0.32 -45.93 -18.78
N PRO A 528 -0.64 -46.96 -17.96
CA PRO A 528 -1.53 -46.76 -16.81
C PRO A 528 -0.99 -45.73 -15.80
N THR A 529 0.34 -45.66 -15.59
CA THR A 529 0.94 -44.68 -14.69
C THR A 529 0.68 -43.25 -15.17
N LEU A 530 0.90 -42.98 -16.46
CA LEU A 530 0.64 -41.66 -17.05
C LEU A 530 -0.84 -41.30 -17.04
N VAL A 531 -1.75 -42.26 -17.29
CA VAL A 531 -3.20 -42.02 -17.23
C VAL A 531 -3.65 -41.67 -15.81
N VAL A 532 -3.16 -42.39 -14.79
CA VAL A 532 -3.45 -42.06 -13.38
C VAL A 532 -2.92 -40.67 -13.03
N MET A 533 -1.74 -40.28 -13.48
CA MET A 533 -1.20 -38.95 -13.24
C MET A 533 -2.03 -37.85 -13.92
N ALA A 534 -2.45 -38.08 -15.16
CA ALA A 534 -3.34 -37.16 -15.87
C ALA A 534 -4.71 -37.03 -15.17
N ALA A 535 -5.26 -38.13 -14.68
CA ALA A 535 -6.52 -38.11 -13.91
C ALA A 535 -6.37 -37.37 -12.58
N LEU A 536 -5.27 -37.57 -11.84
CA LEU A 536 -4.98 -36.83 -10.61
C LEU A 536 -4.77 -35.33 -10.87
N LEU A 537 -4.09 -34.99 -11.96
CA LEU A 537 -3.92 -33.59 -12.35
C LEU A 537 -5.27 -32.95 -12.72
N ALA A 538 -6.10 -33.65 -13.49
CA ALA A 538 -7.45 -33.19 -13.82
C ALA A 538 -8.31 -32.98 -12.57
N ALA A 539 -8.25 -33.92 -11.60
CA ALA A 539 -8.92 -33.79 -10.33
C ALA A 539 -8.38 -32.60 -9.49
N ALA A 540 -7.06 -32.37 -9.51
CA ALA A 540 -6.46 -31.22 -8.85
C ALA A 540 -6.90 -29.89 -9.46
N ILE A 541 -6.92 -29.78 -10.79
CA ILE A 541 -7.43 -28.60 -11.51
C ILE A 541 -8.90 -28.37 -11.19
N TRP A 542 -9.72 -29.41 -11.20
CA TRP A 542 -11.14 -29.29 -10.85
C TRP A 542 -11.31 -28.86 -9.37
N GLY A 543 -10.58 -29.46 -8.45
CA GLY A 543 -10.59 -29.09 -7.03
C GLY A 543 -10.07 -27.69 -6.75
N PHE A 544 -9.15 -27.19 -7.57
CA PHE A 544 -8.63 -25.81 -7.44
C PHE A 544 -9.75 -24.77 -7.65
N GLY A 545 -10.77 -25.07 -8.43
CA GLY A 545 -11.96 -24.20 -8.57
C GLY A 545 -12.73 -23.98 -7.25
N SER A 546 -12.51 -24.80 -6.22
CA SER A 546 -13.09 -24.65 -4.87
C SER A 546 -12.16 -23.95 -3.89
N VAL A 547 -10.95 -23.55 -4.31
CA VAL A 547 -10.00 -22.81 -3.47
C VAL A 547 -10.40 -21.35 -3.41
N ARG A 548 -10.51 -20.81 -2.20
CA ARG A 548 -10.83 -19.38 -1.99
C ARG A 548 -9.76 -18.51 -2.61
N GLN A 549 -10.19 -17.39 -3.20
CA GLN A 549 -9.31 -16.41 -3.83
C GLN A 549 -9.27 -15.14 -2.98
N ASN A 550 -8.09 -14.58 -2.77
CA ASN A 550 -7.91 -13.28 -2.14
C ASN A 550 -6.67 -12.58 -2.74
N PHE A 551 -6.65 -11.26 -2.84
CA PHE A 551 -5.48 -10.59 -3.41
C PHE A 551 -4.35 -10.52 -2.38
N PHE A 552 -4.53 -9.73 -1.31
CA PHE A 552 -3.64 -9.68 -0.16
C PHE A 552 -4.41 -9.97 1.15
N PRO A 553 -3.77 -10.53 2.18
CA PRO A 553 -4.40 -10.71 3.48
C PRO A 553 -4.44 -9.41 4.28
N SER A 554 -5.30 -9.35 5.31
CA SER A 554 -5.30 -8.28 6.30
C SER A 554 -4.01 -8.30 7.13
N SER A 555 -3.53 -7.12 7.53
CA SER A 555 -2.38 -6.98 8.42
C SER A 555 -2.63 -7.59 9.81
N SER A 556 -1.55 -7.99 10.46
CA SER A 556 -1.56 -8.40 11.87
C SER A 556 -1.52 -7.22 12.83
N THR A 557 -1.38 -5.99 12.35
CA THR A 557 -1.41 -4.78 13.18
C THR A 557 -2.76 -4.65 13.87
N PRO A 558 -2.81 -4.40 15.19
CA PRO A 558 -4.06 -4.37 15.94
C PRO A 558 -4.83 -3.04 15.76
N ILE A 559 -4.94 -2.57 14.52
CA ILE A 559 -5.62 -1.34 14.14
C ILE A 559 -6.76 -1.67 13.17
N PHE A 560 -7.90 -1.03 13.38
CA PHE A 560 -9.01 -1.05 12.44
C PHE A 560 -9.67 0.32 12.33
N PHE A 561 -10.43 0.51 11.28
CA PHE A 561 -11.13 1.74 10.95
C PHE A 561 -12.63 1.50 10.98
N VAL A 562 -13.38 2.48 11.47
CA VAL A 562 -14.84 2.55 11.32
C VAL A 562 -15.14 3.78 10.47
N ASP A 563 -15.48 3.54 9.20
CA ASP A 563 -15.90 4.57 8.27
C ASP A 563 -17.39 4.82 8.43
N LEU A 564 -17.77 6.09 8.63
CA LEU A 564 -19.14 6.51 8.87
C LEU A 564 -19.56 7.46 7.75
N TRP A 565 -20.53 7.05 6.95
CA TRP A 565 -21.10 7.85 5.88
C TRP A 565 -22.53 8.22 6.20
N LEU A 566 -22.79 9.52 6.32
CA LEU A 566 -24.12 10.09 6.46
C LEU A 566 -24.66 10.52 5.09
N PRO A 567 -25.96 10.80 4.96
CA PRO A 567 -26.50 11.39 3.73
C PRO A 567 -25.78 12.71 3.38
N TYR A 568 -25.48 12.91 2.09
CA TYR A 568 -24.82 14.13 1.63
C TYR A 568 -25.67 15.35 2.00
N GLY A 569 -25.00 16.42 2.42
CA GLY A 569 -25.64 17.63 2.93
C GLY A 569 -25.83 17.65 4.45
N THR A 570 -25.38 16.61 5.15
CA THR A 570 -25.34 16.62 6.62
C THR A 570 -24.31 17.65 7.11
N ASP A 571 -24.70 18.45 8.08
CA ASP A 571 -23.82 19.44 8.72
C ASP A 571 -22.69 18.74 9.49
N ILE A 572 -21.47 19.26 9.38
CA ILE A 572 -20.28 18.70 10.01
C ILE A 572 -20.40 18.61 11.53
N LYS A 573 -21.12 19.53 12.18
CA LYS A 573 -21.35 19.51 13.64
C LYS A 573 -22.25 18.36 14.07
N TRP A 574 -23.23 17.98 13.21
CA TRP A 574 -24.04 16.80 13.45
C TRP A 574 -23.21 15.53 13.28
N THR A 575 -22.36 15.50 12.26
CA THR A 575 -21.40 14.41 12.05
C THR A 575 -20.45 14.30 13.24
N GLU A 576 -19.92 15.42 13.76
CA GLU A 576 -19.06 15.46 14.95
C GLU A 576 -19.77 14.88 16.18
N LYS A 577 -21.00 15.33 16.45
CA LYS A 577 -21.75 14.86 17.61
C LYS A 577 -21.98 13.35 17.57
N MET A 578 -22.46 12.85 16.44
CA MET A 578 -22.69 11.42 16.26
C MET A 578 -21.40 10.60 16.39
N THR A 579 -20.32 11.05 15.74
CA THR A 579 -19.00 10.39 15.83
C THR A 579 -18.51 10.34 17.27
N GLY A 580 -18.67 11.43 18.03
CA GLY A 580 -18.29 11.47 19.44
C GLY A 580 -19.09 10.51 20.33
N ASP A 581 -20.38 10.28 20.03
CA ASP A 581 -21.18 9.29 20.75
C ASP A 581 -20.76 7.85 20.44
N ILE A 582 -20.43 7.56 19.18
CA ILE A 582 -19.90 6.24 18.77
C ILE A 582 -18.50 6.02 19.37
N GLU A 583 -17.63 7.02 19.31
CA GLU A 583 -16.27 6.95 19.86
C GLU A 583 -16.29 6.67 21.37
N LYS A 584 -17.17 7.33 22.13
CA LYS A 584 -17.34 7.06 23.57
C LYS A 584 -17.75 5.61 23.83
N THR A 585 -18.61 5.05 22.97
CA THR A 585 -19.02 3.65 23.08
C THR A 585 -17.86 2.70 22.83
N ILE A 586 -17.01 3.01 21.85
CA ILE A 586 -15.80 2.24 21.54
C ILE A 586 -14.79 2.33 22.69
N ASN A 587 -14.51 3.54 23.19
CA ASN A 587 -13.57 3.76 24.30
C ASN A 587 -13.98 3.07 25.61
N GLY A 588 -15.27 2.79 25.79
CA GLY A 588 -15.77 2.04 26.93
C GLY A 588 -15.55 0.52 26.85
N GLN A 589 -15.02 0.00 25.75
CA GLN A 589 -14.83 -1.43 25.55
C GLN A 589 -13.44 -1.90 26.02
N PRO A 590 -13.36 -3.12 26.56
CA PRO A 590 -12.07 -3.67 27.01
C PRO A 590 -11.14 -3.93 25.80
N GLY A 591 -9.85 -3.64 25.99
CA GLY A 591 -8.81 -3.87 24.99
C GLY A 591 -8.63 -2.73 24.00
N VAL A 592 -9.38 -1.64 24.09
CA VAL A 592 -9.14 -0.40 23.32
C VAL A 592 -8.04 0.39 24.01
N GLU A 593 -6.97 0.67 23.31
CA GLU A 593 -5.85 1.46 23.82
C GLU A 593 -6.02 2.95 23.49
N THR A 594 -6.27 3.25 22.23
CA THR A 594 -6.36 4.63 21.74
C THR A 594 -7.35 4.72 20.59
N THR A 595 -8.16 5.78 20.56
CA THR A 595 -8.98 6.15 19.43
C THR A 595 -8.58 7.52 18.90
N VAL A 596 -8.57 7.66 17.57
CA VAL A 596 -8.46 8.95 16.91
C VAL A 596 -9.59 9.04 15.89
N SER A 597 -10.45 10.04 16.05
CA SER A 597 -11.57 10.28 15.15
C SER A 597 -11.28 11.48 14.27
N THR A 598 -11.53 11.33 12.98
CA THR A 598 -11.45 12.41 12.00
C THR A 598 -12.83 12.63 11.41
N ILE A 599 -13.32 13.86 11.45
CA ILE A 599 -14.63 14.27 10.98
C ILE A 599 -14.44 15.24 9.82
N GLY A 600 -15.15 15.04 8.73
CA GLY A 600 -15.03 15.87 7.52
C GLY A 600 -14.02 15.38 6.49
N GLN A 601 -13.12 14.47 6.85
CA GLN A 601 -12.15 13.82 5.96
C GLN A 601 -11.54 12.57 6.60
N GLY A 602 -10.77 11.79 5.84
CA GLY A 602 -9.93 10.73 6.38
C GLY A 602 -8.67 11.26 7.09
N SER A 603 -8.00 10.41 7.84
CA SER A 603 -6.75 10.76 8.53
C SER A 603 -5.59 11.00 7.55
N MET A 604 -4.50 11.56 8.04
CA MET A 604 -3.22 11.56 7.33
C MET A 604 -2.75 10.13 7.09
N ARG A 605 -2.03 9.92 6.00
CA ARG A 605 -1.43 8.61 5.68
C ARG A 605 -0.33 8.28 6.68
N PHE A 606 -0.61 7.44 7.65
CA PHE A 606 0.36 7.00 8.65
C PHE A 606 0.96 5.62 8.37
N ILE A 607 0.32 4.84 7.50
CA ILE A 607 0.81 3.57 6.96
C ILE A 607 0.77 3.65 5.43
N LEU A 608 1.74 3.03 4.76
CA LEU A 608 1.89 3.08 3.30
C LEU A 608 0.66 2.58 2.53
N THR A 609 0.00 1.54 3.03
CA THR A 609 -1.18 0.92 2.42
C THR A 609 -2.50 1.63 2.76
N TYR A 610 -2.49 2.61 3.67
CA TYR A 610 -3.67 3.41 4.01
C TYR A 610 -3.80 4.62 3.09
N SER A 611 -5.03 4.88 2.63
CA SER A 611 -5.39 6.10 1.90
C SER A 611 -6.57 6.76 2.60
N GLY A 612 -6.37 7.98 3.12
CA GLY A 612 -7.43 8.74 3.75
C GLY A 612 -8.48 9.18 2.74
N GLN A 613 -9.76 9.16 3.16
CA GLN A 613 -10.85 9.71 2.35
C GLN A 613 -10.71 11.22 2.19
N ARG A 614 -11.20 11.71 1.06
CA ARG A 614 -11.22 13.13 0.74
C ARG A 614 -12.18 13.90 1.66
N GLN A 615 -12.22 15.21 1.49
CA GLN A 615 -13.04 16.09 2.31
C GLN A 615 -14.53 15.95 1.96
N TYR A 616 -15.33 15.49 2.94
CA TYR A 616 -16.80 15.38 2.89
C TYR A 616 -17.38 15.68 4.28
N SER A 617 -18.18 16.74 4.42
CA SER A 617 -18.79 17.14 5.70
C SER A 617 -19.65 16.04 6.35
N ASN A 618 -20.16 15.12 5.55
CA ASN A 618 -20.98 13.98 5.94
C ASN A 618 -20.19 12.68 6.16
N TYR A 619 -18.87 12.75 6.23
CA TYR A 619 -18.00 11.61 6.47
C TYR A 619 -17.24 11.75 7.79
N ALA A 620 -17.09 10.67 8.49
CA ALA A 620 -16.16 10.56 9.60
C ALA A 620 -15.49 9.18 9.62
N GLN A 621 -14.31 9.13 10.21
CA GLN A 621 -13.57 7.91 10.41
C GLN A 621 -13.09 7.83 11.86
N ILE A 622 -13.36 6.71 12.51
CA ILE A 622 -12.79 6.40 13.83
C ILE A 622 -11.70 5.36 13.64
N MET A 623 -10.48 5.73 13.92
CA MET A 623 -9.34 4.83 13.97
C MET A 623 -9.21 4.28 15.37
N VAL A 624 -9.12 2.97 15.51
CA VAL A 624 -9.08 2.28 16.80
C VAL A 624 -7.83 1.41 16.86
N ARG A 625 -7.00 1.63 17.90
CA ARG A 625 -5.88 0.77 18.26
C ARG A 625 -6.30 -0.13 19.42
N MET A 626 -6.07 -1.43 19.26
CA MET A 626 -6.39 -2.46 20.25
C MET A 626 -5.11 -3.01 20.87
N ASP A 627 -5.23 -3.63 22.05
CA ASP A 627 -4.17 -4.41 22.69
C ASP A 627 -3.84 -5.71 21.93
N ASP A 628 -4.85 -6.35 21.33
CA ASP A 628 -4.70 -7.62 20.60
C ASP A 628 -5.64 -7.66 19.38
N GLN A 629 -5.09 -8.01 18.24
CA GLN A 629 -5.85 -8.18 16.98
C GLN A 629 -7.00 -9.19 17.07
N ARG A 630 -6.92 -10.18 17.98
CA ARG A 630 -7.95 -11.21 18.18
C ARG A 630 -9.26 -10.64 18.71
N ASN A 631 -9.20 -9.51 19.39
CA ASN A 631 -10.35 -8.84 19.98
C ASN A 631 -11.13 -7.96 18.98
N ILE A 632 -10.54 -7.64 17.82
CA ILE A 632 -11.13 -6.75 16.80
C ILE A 632 -12.51 -7.25 16.36
N SER A 633 -12.65 -8.53 16.00
CA SER A 633 -13.93 -9.06 15.48
C SER A 633 -15.07 -9.00 16.50
N ALA A 634 -14.76 -9.12 17.80
CA ALA A 634 -15.76 -8.99 18.85
C ALA A 634 -16.21 -7.54 19.01
N LEU A 635 -15.27 -6.61 18.97
CA LEU A 635 -15.55 -5.18 19.04
C LEU A 635 -16.30 -4.68 17.80
N THR A 636 -15.88 -5.09 16.60
CA THR A 636 -16.57 -4.77 15.34
C THR A 636 -18.06 -5.11 15.43
N ARG A 637 -18.39 -6.34 15.84
CA ARG A 637 -19.79 -6.76 16.00
C ARG A 637 -20.56 -5.86 16.94
N HIS A 638 -19.97 -5.50 18.08
CA HIS A 638 -20.61 -4.62 19.06
C HIS A 638 -20.86 -3.23 18.49
N VAL A 639 -19.90 -2.67 17.76
CA VAL A 639 -19.98 -1.36 17.12
C VAL A 639 -21.05 -1.34 16.03
N ASP A 640 -21.06 -2.37 15.17
CA ASP A 640 -22.04 -2.49 14.08
C ASP A 640 -23.47 -2.60 14.64
N GLU A 641 -23.68 -3.43 15.69
CA GLU A 641 -24.98 -3.53 16.37
C GLU A 641 -25.41 -2.22 17.03
N TYR A 642 -24.47 -1.50 17.63
CA TYR A 642 -24.73 -0.18 18.24
C TYR A 642 -25.15 0.84 17.20
N ILE A 643 -24.42 0.95 16.09
CA ILE A 643 -24.70 1.88 15.00
C ILE A 643 -26.05 1.55 14.34
N ALA A 644 -26.28 0.29 14.00
CA ALA A 644 -27.53 -0.15 13.37
C ALA A 644 -28.77 0.16 14.23
N ARG A 645 -28.64 0.11 15.55
CA ARG A 645 -29.73 0.37 16.50
C ARG A 645 -29.98 1.88 16.72
N ASN A 646 -28.91 2.68 16.86
CA ASN A 646 -29.02 4.07 17.28
C ASN A 646 -28.95 5.04 16.11
N TYR A 647 -28.29 4.67 15.01
CA TYR A 647 -28.04 5.52 13.85
C TYR A 647 -28.33 4.80 12.53
N PRO A 648 -29.56 4.31 12.29
CA PRO A 648 -29.89 3.50 11.10
C PRO A 648 -29.72 4.24 9.76
N GLN A 649 -29.59 5.56 9.78
CA GLN A 649 -29.32 6.39 8.61
C GLN A 649 -27.83 6.45 8.22
N VAL A 650 -26.93 5.91 9.05
CA VAL A 650 -25.50 5.90 8.81
C VAL A 650 -25.13 4.62 8.07
N ASN A 651 -24.43 4.78 6.98
CA ASN A 651 -23.78 3.65 6.32
C ASN A 651 -22.39 3.50 6.94
N ALA A 652 -22.24 2.54 7.83
CA ALA A 652 -21.00 2.26 8.52
C ALA A 652 -20.28 1.08 7.87
N SER A 653 -18.97 1.15 7.78
CA SER A 653 -18.11 0.06 7.31
C SER A 653 -16.89 -0.07 8.21
N THR A 654 -16.62 -1.28 8.67
CA THR A 654 -15.45 -1.58 9.47
C THR A 654 -14.37 -2.23 8.61
N LYS A 655 -13.18 -1.63 8.59
CA LYS A 655 -12.05 -2.06 7.75
C LYS A 655 -10.82 -2.34 8.60
N ARG A 656 -10.07 -3.37 8.23
CA ARG A 656 -8.72 -3.64 8.78
C ARG A 656 -7.65 -3.05 7.88
N VAL A 657 -6.48 -2.82 8.46
CA VAL A 657 -5.28 -2.52 7.66
C VAL A 657 -4.98 -3.72 6.76
N MET A 658 -4.74 -3.48 5.49
CA MET A 658 -4.40 -4.50 4.50
C MET A 658 -2.90 -4.48 4.19
N PHE A 659 -2.34 -5.62 3.80
CA PHE A 659 -1.02 -5.67 3.19
C PHE A 659 -1.11 -5.35 1.68
N GLY A 660 -0.11 -4.63 1.18
CA GLY A 660 -0.03 -4.31 -0.25
C GLY A 660 -1.01 -3.22 -0.72
N PRO A 661 -0.98 -2.86 -2.00
CA PRO A 661 -1.85 -1.84 -2.57
C PRO A 661 -3.33 -2.21 -2.41
N SER A 662 -4.12 -1.30 -1.86
CA SER A 662 -5.57 -1.45 -1.70
C SER A 662 -6.31 -0.24 -2.28
N GLY A 663 -7.51 -0.45 -2.82
CA GLY A 663 -8.42 0.61 -3.26
C GLY A 663 -9.26 1.18 -2.11
N ASP A 664 -10.19 2.08 -2.44
CA ASP A 664 -11.16 2.64 -1.48
C ASP A 664 -12.12 1.57 -0.94
N SER A 665 -12.42 0.57 -1.76
CA SER A 665 -13.21 -0.62 -1.40
C SER A 665 -12.68 -1.86 -2.11
N ALA A 666 -12.87 -3.03 -1.51
CA ALA A 666 -12.41 -4.29 -2.08
C ALA A 666 -13.16 -4.65 -3.39
N ILE A 667 -14.43 -4.29 -3.48
CA ILE A 667 -15.27 -4.53 -4.67
C ILE A 667 -15.81 -3.20 -5.17
N GLU A 668 -15.46 -2.86 -6.41
CA GLU A 668 -15.92 -1.68 -7.11
C GLU A 668 -16.53 -2.06 -8.45
N VAL A 669 -17.75 -1.58 -8.70
CA VAL A 669 -18.44 -1.72 -9.98
C VAL A 669 -18.58 -0.34 -10.60
N ARG A 670 -17.74 -0.03 -11.57
CA ARG A 670 -17.67 1.27 -12.25
C ARG A 670 -18.57 1.26 -13.48
N ILE A 671 -19.61 2.09 -13.45
CA ILE A 671 -20.59 2.24 -14.54
C ILE A 671 -20.24 3.51 -15.28
N LYS A 672 -19.82 3.41 -16.53
CA LYS A 672 -19.49 4.52 -17.41
C LYS A 672 -20.64 4.87 -18.32
N GLY A 673 -20.91 6.15 -18.53
CA GLY A 673 -21.94 6.61 -19.46
C GLY A 673 -22.16 8.12 -19.42
N PRO A 674 -22.88 8.69 -20.42
CA PRO A 674 -23.03 10.14 -20.55
C PRO A 674 -24.10 10.77 -19.67
N ASP A 675 -25.18 10.05 -19.38
CA ASP A 675 -26.37 10.61 -18.72
C ASP A 675 -26.41 10.21 -17.23
N PRO A 676 -26.39 11.18 -16.29
CA PRO A 676 -26.43 10.95 -14.85
C PRO A 676 -27.64 10.14 -14.36
N ASP A 677 -28.83 10.38 -14.91
CA ASP A 677 -30.05 9.70 -14.48
C ASP A 677 -30.02 8.21 -14.82
N ARG A 678 -29.51 7.89 -16.01
CA ARG A 678 -29.34 6.48 -16.43
C ARG A 678 -28.23 5.80 -15.65
N LEU A 679 -27.13 6.51 -15.35
CA LEU A 679 -26.08 5.96 -14.50
C LEU A 679 -26.63 5.56 -13.13
N ARG A 680 -27.43 6.44 -12.49
CA ARG A 680 -28.08 6.14 -11.21
C ARG A 680 -29.06 4.96 -11.30
N LEU A 681 -29.82 4.86 -12.42
CA LEU A 681 -30.72 3.73 -12.63
C LEU A 681 -29.97 2.39 -12.70
N ILE A 682 -28.88 2.34 -13.47
CA ILE A 682 -28.04 1.13 -13.57
C ILE A 682 -27.37 0.84 -12.23
N ALA A 683 -26.85 1.87 -11.56
CA ALA A 683 -26.24 1.75 -10.23
C ALA A 683 -27.23 1.16 -9.19
N SER A 684 -28.49 1.58 -9.21
CA SER A 684 -29.51 1.00 -8.32
C SER A 684 -29.78 -0.48 -8.57
N GLN A 685 -29.62 -0.96 -9.82
CA GLN A 685 -29.72 -2.39 -10.14
C GLN A 685 -28.52 -3.16 -9.61
N VAL A 686 -27.31 -2.60 -9.76
CA VAL A 686 -26.06 -3.16 -9.19
C VAL A 686 -26.13 -3.20 -7.67
N ASP A 687 -26.55 -2.10 -7.05
CA ASP A 687 -26.75 -1.95 -5.60
C ASP A 687 -27.69 -3.06 -5.04
N ASN A 688 -28.80 -3.28 -5.71
CA ASN A 688 -29.74 -4.34 -5.35
C ASN A 688 -29.15 -5.76 -5.45
N ILE A 689 -28.26 -5.99 -6.41
CA ILE A 689 -27.57 -7.30 -6.54
C ILE A 689 -26.57 -7.49 -5.40
N LEU A 690 -25.77 -6.45 -5.12
CA LEU A 690 -24.76 -6.48 -4.07
C LEU A 690 -25.40 -6.60 -2.68
N THR A 691 -26.41 -5.79 -2.37
CA THR A 691 -27.11 -5.81 -1.07
C THR A 691 -27.82 -7.13 -0.77
N ARG A 692 -28.17 -7.94 -1.79
CA ARG A 692 -28.75 -9.27 -1.59
C ARG A 692 -27.75 -10.34 -1.22
N ASP A 693 -26.48 -10.13 -1.44
CA ASP A 693 -25.45 -11.08 -1.03
C ASP A 693 -25.19 -10.92 0.47
N PRO A 694 -25.34 -11.97 1.29
CA PRO A 694 -25.26 -11.84 2.74
C PRO A 694 -23.82 -11.61 3.26
N ALA A 695 -22.83 -11.64 2.39
CA ALA A 695 -21.42 -11.46 2.73
C ALA A 695 -20.88 -10.07 2.36
N THR A 696 -21.72 -9.21 1.78
CA THR A 696 -21.36 -7.82 1.50
C THR A 696 -21.71 -6.93 2.69
N ASP A 697 -20.82 -5.99 2.98
CA ASP A 697 -21.02 -4.94 3.96
C ASP A 697 -21.06 -3.58 3.28
N SER A 698 -21.90 -2.67 3.78
CA SER A 698 -21.84 -1.24 3.48
C SER A 698 -21.88 -0.91 1.98
N VAL A 699 -22.90 -1.42 1.24
CA VAL A 699 -23.06 -1.08 -0.18
C VAL A 699 -23.36 0.40 -0.32
N ARG A 700 -22.57 1.12 -1.12
CA ARG A 700 -22.72 2.57 -1.35
C ARG A 700 -22.29 2.93 -2.77
N ASN A 701 -22.68 4.12 -3.22
CA ASN A 701 -22.15 4.69 -4.46
C ASN A 701 -21.38 5.98 -4.19
N ASP A 702 -20.38 6.25 -5.02
CA ASP A 702 -19.46 7.38 -4.89
C ASP A 702 -20.09 8.75 -5.24
N TRP A 703 -21.21 8.78 -5.98
CA TRP A 703 -21.97 10.01 -6.22
C TRP A 703 -22.91 10.39 -5.08
N GLN A 704 -23.10 9.51 -4.11
CA GLN A 704 -23.97 9.67 -2.96
C GLN A 704 -25.42 10.04 -3.35
N ASN A 705 -26.23 10.53 -2.40
CA ASN A 705 -27.58 10.99 -2.68
C ASN A 705 -27.56 12.39 -3.30
N ARG A 706 -28.59 12.69 -4.09
CA ARG A 706 -28.82 14.06 -4.56
C ARG A 706 -29.07 15.00 -3.38
N SER A 707 -28.57 16.22 -3.48
CA SER A 707 -28.78 17.29 -2.51
C SER A 707 -29.85 18.25 -2.95
N LYS A 708 -30.45 18.90 -1.96
CA LYS A 708 -31.43 19.97 -2.20
C LYS A 708 -30.70 21.29 -2.38
N VAL A 709 -31.09 22.05 -3.39
CA VAL A 709 -30.62 23.42 -3.63
C VAL A 709 -31.80 24.35 -3.70
N ILE A 710 -31.71 25.49 -3.01
CA ILE A 710 -32.67 26.58 -3.11
C ILE A 710 -32.14 27.60 -4.13
N ARG A 711 -32.89 27.81 -5.21
CA ARG A 711 -32.52 28.73 -6.29
C ARG A 711 -33.44 29.94 -6.26
N PRO A 712 -32.96 31.12 -5.77
CA PRO A 712 -33.65 32.38 -5.93
C PRO A 712 -33.74 32.71 -7.43
N GLN A 713 -34.96 32.85 -7.95
CA GLN A 713 -35.18 33.13 -9.36
C GLN A 713 -35.05 34.64 -9.61
N TYR A 714 -33.82 35.13 -9.79
CA TYR A 714 -33.54 36.54 -10.02
C TYR A 714 -34.13 37.03 -11.36
N VAL A 715 -34.86 38.14 -11.30
CA VAL A 715 -35.51 38.80 -12.45
C VAL A 715 -34.67 40.00 -12.87
N THR A 716 -33.93 39.84 -13.95
CA THR A 716 -32.98 40.86 -14.45
C THR A 716 -33.66 42.23 -14.72
N ALA A 717 -34.92 42.22 -15.20
CA ALA A 717 -35.65 43.50 -15.46
C ALA A 717 -35.93 44.27 -14.17
N LEU A 718 -36.37 43.57 -13.12
CA LEU A 718 -36.61 44.18 -11.80
C LEU A 718 -35.30 44.63 -11.14
N GLY A 719 -34.29 43.81 -11.27
CA GLY A 719 -32.96 44.16 -10.75
C GLY A 719 -32.41 45.44 -11.37
N ARG A 720 -32.50 45.60 -12.67
CA ARG A 720 -32.06 46.82 -13.38
C ARG A 720 -32.89 48.03 -12.98
N GLU A 721 -34.22 47.88 -12.86
CA GLU A 721 -35.09 48.97 -12.44
C GLU A 721 -34.77 49.46 -11.02
N LEU A 722 -34.43 48.52 -10.15
CA LEU A 722 -34.14 48.80 -8.75
C LEU A 722 -32.62 49.06 -8.50
N GLY A 723 -31.75 48.92 -9.51
CA GLY A 723 -30.33 49.10 -9.37
C GLY A 723 -29.68 48.07 -8.43
N VAL A 724 -30.09 46.80 -8.57
CA VAL A 724 -29.56 45.64 -7.88
C VAL A 724 -29.10 44.64 -8.94
N ASP A 725 -27.85 44.27 -8.97
CA ASP A 725 -27.38 43.22 -9.87
C ASP A 725 -27.31 41.85 -9.17
N LYS A 726 -26.98 40.83 -9.96
CA LYS A 726 -26.89 39.47 -9.42
C LYS A 726 -25.80 39.35 -8.34
N GLN A 727 -24.70 40.08 -8.48
CA GLN A 727 -23.60 40.08 -7.51
C GLN A 727 -24.02 40.66 -6.16
N ASP A 728 -24.90 41.70 -6.17
CA ASP A 728 -25.42 42.27 -4.93
C ASP A 728 -26.32 41.26 -4.20
N VAL A 729 -27.09 40.45 -4.95
CA VAL A 729 -27.90 39.36 -4.40
C VAL A 729 -27.01 38.28 -3.81
N ASP A 730 -25.98 37.82 -4.55
CA ASP A 730 -25.09 36.79 -4.11
C ASP A 730 -24.35 37.21 -2.82
N ASN A 731 -23.79 38.43 -2.78
CA ASN A 731 -23.12 39.00 -1.61
C ASN A 731 -24.06 39.11 -0.39
N ALA A 732 -25.31 39.50 -0.60
CA ALA A 732 -26.29 39.61 0.48
C ALA A 732 -26.65 38.22 1.06
N LEU A 733 -26.82 37.21 0.21
CA LEU A 733 -27.08 35.84 0.63
C LEU A 733 -25.85 35.26 1.36
N GLU A 734 -24.65 35.41 0.81
CA GLU A 734 -23.41 34.95 1.44
C GLU A 734 -23.24 35.55 2.84
N MET A 735 -23.37 36.87 2.96
CA MET A 735 -23.26 37.57 4.24
C MET A 735 -24.25 37.04 5.29
N ASN A 736 -25.54 36.84 4.88
CA ASN A 736 -26.57 36.42 5.82
C ASN A 736 -26.47 34.99 6.31
N PHE A 737 -25.97 34.08 5.48
CA PHE A 737 -25.97 32.64 5.79
C PHE A 737 -24.56 32.08 6.10
N SER A 738 -23.56 32.46 5.34
CA SER A 738 -22.17 31.94 5.50
C SER A 738 -21.24 32.93 6.19
N GLY A 739 -21.53 34.23 6.08
CA GLY A 739 -20.62 35.30 6.43
C GLY A 739 -19.66 35.64 5.27
N SER A 740 -19.49 36.96 5.03
CA SER A 740 -18.63 37.45 3.93
C SER A 740 -17.25 37.84 4.45
N ARG A 741 -16.19 37.33 3.79
CA ARG A 741 -14.81 37.69 4.12
C ARG A 741 -14.52 39.11 3.62
N ALA A 742 -14.31 40.03 4.58
CA ALA A 742 -14.11 41.44 4.30
C ALA A 742 -12.66 41.93 4.29
N GLY A 743 -11.75 41.15 4.84
CA GLY A 743 -10.33 41.54 4.93
C GLY A 743 -9.51 40.58 5.78
N LEU A 744 -8.31 40.99 6.15
CA LEU A 744 -7.38 40.24 7.02
C LEU A 744 -7.00 41.11 8.22
N TYR A 745 -7.00 40.51 9.39
CA TYR A 745 -6.44 41.10 10.60
C TYR A 745 -5.07 40.45 10.88
N ARG A 746 -4.08 41.27 11.11
CA ARG A 746 -2.70 40.83 11.32
C ARG A 746 -2.35 40.84 12.80
N GLU A 747 -1.90 39.73 13.33
CA GLU A 747 -1.41 39.60 14.71
C GLU A 747 -0.10 38.85 14.73
N GLY A 748 0.99 39.59 14.85
CA GLY A 748 2.34 39.01 14.75
C GLY A 748 2.56 38.31 13.40
N SER A 749 2.73 36.98 13.43
CA SER A 749 2.87 36.14 12.21
C SER A 749 1.52 35.68 11.63
N ASP A 750 0.43 35.83 12.38
CA ASP A 750 -0.86 35.26 12.01
C ASP A 750 -1.71 36.24 11.21
N LEU A 751 -2.31 35.74 10.14
CA LEU A 751 -3.24 36.49 9.28
C LEU A 751 -4.63 35.91 9.47
N LEU A 752 -5.45 36.61 10.27
CA LEU A 752 -6.81 36.16 10.62
C LEU A 752 -7.80 36.77 9.65
N PRO A 753 -8.67 35.98 8.99
CA PRO A 753 -9.77 36.51 8.18
C PRO A 753 -10.72 37.35 9.03
N VAL A 754 -11.15 38.49 8.51
CA VAL A 754 -12.22 39.29 9.09
C VAL A 754 -13.53 38.90 8.36
N VAL A 755 -14.45 38.31 9.09
CA VAL A 755 -15.72 37.78 8.55
C VAL A 755 -16.87 38.64 9.06
N VAL A 756 -17.59 39.28 8.14
CA VAL A 756 -18.76 40.09 8.43
C VAL A 756 -20.02 39.22 8.28
N ARG A 757 -20.85 39.21 9.32
CA ARG A 757 -22.09 38.43 9.37
C ARG A 757 -23.11 39.08 10.29
N PRO A 758 -24.42 38.73 10.21
CA PRO A 758 -25.39 39.21 11.17
C PRO A 758 -25.15 38.63 12.57
N PRO A 759 -25.51 39.35 13.64
CA PRO A 759 -25.47 38.80 14.99
C PRO A 759 -26.42 37.61 15.10
N GLU A 760 -26.17 36.75 16.05
CA GLU A 760 -26.92 35.49 16.21
C GLU A 760 -28.42 35.70 16.30
N SER A 761 -28.87 36.81 16.93
CA SER A 761 -30.27 37.16 17.06
C SER A 761 -30.95 37.61 15.77
N GLU A 762 -30.18 38.07 14.77
CA GLU A 762 -30.65 38.51 13.47
C GLU A 762 -30.39 37.49 12.34
N ARG A 763 -29.71 36.37 12.63
CA ARG A 763 -29.46 35.32 11.63
C ARG A 763 -30.77 34.73 11.17
N LEU A 764 -30.93 34.69 9.86
CA LEU A 764 -32.11 34.16 9.21
C LEU A 764 -31.97 32.66 9.00
N ASP A 765 -33.08 31.95 9.10
CA ASP A 765 -33.20 30.57 8.67
C ASP A 765 -33.81 30.49 7.24
N ALA A 766 -33.90 29.27 6.71
CA ALA A 766 -34.47 29.06 5.37
C ALA A 766 -35.89 29.60 5.18
N ASN A 767 -36.65 29.77 6.27
CA ASN A 767 -38.03 30.32 6.19
C ASN A 767 -38.03 31.84 5.99
N HIS A 768 -36.94 32.52 6.28
CA HIS A 768 -36.83 33.97 6.24
C HIS A 768 -36.07 34.49 5.01
N LEU A 769 -35.84 33.66 3.99
CA LEU A 769 -35.15 34.06 2.75
C LEU A 769 -35.75 35.34 2.10
N ASN A 770 -37.05 35.55 2.18
CA ASN A 770 -37.70 36.73 1.66
C ASN A 770 -37.30 38.04 2.37
N ASN A 771 -36.83 37.96 3.59
CA ASN A 771 -36.46 39.08 4.43
C ASN A 771 -34.99 39.50 4.27
N VAL A 772 -34.20 38.79 3.47
CA VAL A 772 -32.82 39.18 3.15
C VAL A 772 -32.85 40.57 2.52
N LEU A 773 -32.04 41.47 3.05
CA LEU A 773 -31.93 42.84 2.59
C LEU A 773 -30.77 42.96 1.61
N VAL A 774 -31.06 43.54 0.42
CA VAL A 774 -30.08 43.80 -0.65
C VAL A 774 -29.99 45.30 -0.84
N TRP A 775 -28.79 45.82 -1.06
CA TRP A 775 -28.56 47.23 -1.30
C TRP A 775 -28.93 47.62 -2.73
N SER A 776 -29.80 48.63 -2.86
CA SER A 776 -30.12 49.23 -4.15
C SER A 776 -29.27 50.44 -4.43
N GLN A 777 -28.44 50.39 -5.47
CA GLN A 777 -27.59 51.49 -5.91
C GLN A 777 -28.37 52.70 -6.42
N THR A 778 -29.53 52.48 -7.05
CA THR A 778 -30.40 53.51 -7.59
C THR A 778 -31.18 54.22 -6.52
N ARG A 779 -31.72 53.47 -5.56
CA ARG A 779 -32.57 54.02 -4.48
C ARG A 779 -31.78 54.43 -3.23
N GLN A 780 -30.50 54.09 -3.17
CA GLN A 780 -29.61 54.34 -2.02
C GLN A 780 -30.20 53.86 -0.70
N GLN A 781 -30.85 52.69 -0.73
CA GLN A 781 -31.44 52.03 0.43
C GLN A 781 -31.44 50.51 0.31
N TYR A 782 -31.55 49.84 1.44
CA TYR A 782 -31.79 48.42 1.48
C TYR A 782 -33.21 48.06 1.10
N ILE A 783 -33.38 47.06 0.25
CA ILE A 783 -34.69 46.53 -0.17
C ILE A 783 -34.75 45.02 0.07
N PRO A 784 -35.94 44.45 0.35
CA PRO A 784 -36.07 43.01 0.48
C PRO A 784 -35.71 42.27 -0.82
N LEU A 785 -35.07 41.11 -0.69
CA LEU A 785 -34.69 40.24 -1.82
C LEU A 785 -35.93 39.84 -2.67
N SER A 786 -37.09 39.69 -2.01
CA SER A 786 -38.39 39.42 -2.67
C SER A 786 -38.78 40.41 -3.76
N ASN A 787 -38.19 41.64 -3.78
CA ASN A 787 -38.47 42.65 -4.80
C ASN A 787 -37.71 42.40 -6.12
N VAL A 788 -36.66 41.57 -6.12
CA VAL A 788 -35.81 41.29 -7.28
C VAL A 788 -35.81 39.81 -7.71
N VAL A 789 -36.54 38.96 -6.95
CA VAL A 789 -36.74 37.56 -7.31
C VAL A 789 -38.20 37.26 -7.56
N SER A 790 -38.53 36.37 -8.49
CA SER A 790 -39.91 35.89 -8.72
C SER A 790 -40.36 34.80 -7.75
N GLY A 791 -39.42 34.20 -7.04
CA GLY A 791 -39.64 33.12 -6.08
C GLY A 791 -38.38 32.31 -5.77
N PHE A 792 -38.55 31.28 -4.96
CA PHE A 792 -37.50 30.35 -4.59
C PHE A 792 -37.89 28.94 -5.05
N ALA A 793 -37.13 28.40 -5.99
CA ALA A 793 -37.30 27.01 -6.42
C ALA A 793 -36.45 26.09 -5.56
N LEU A 794 -37.05 25.00 -5.04
CA LEU A 794 -36.32 23.89 -4.41
C LEU A 794 -36.12 22.81 -5.44
N GLU A 795 -34.88 22.59 -5.81
CA GLU A 795 -34.49 21.62 -6.81
C GLU A 795 -33.56 20.55 -6.22
N TRP A 796 -33.40 19.43 -6.95
CA TRP A 796 -32.46 18.40 -6.61
C TRP A 796 -31.33 18.40 -7.62
N GLU A 797 -30.09 18.42 -7.13
CA GLU A 797 -28.91 18.36 -7.99
C GLU A 797 -27.96 17.24 -7.54
N ASP A 798 -27.15 16.78 -8.49
CA ASP A 798 -26.07 15.86 -8.18
C ASP A 798 -24.91 16.66 -7.57
N PRO A 799 -24.59 16.44 -6.28
CA PRO A 799 -23.58 17.23 -5.58
C PRO A 799 -22.15 16.85 -5.97
N LEU A 800 -21.99 15.66 -6.52
CA LEU A 800 -20.73 15.06 -6.93
C LEU A 800 -20.91 14.49 -8.33
N ILE A 801 -19.99 14.80 -9.21
CA ILE A 801 -19.86 14.19 -10.55
C ILE A 801 -18.44 13.65 -10.68
N LEU A 802 -18.34 12.34 -10.75
CA LEU A 802 -17.05 11.68 -10.91
C LEU A 802 -16.83 11.29 -12.36
N ARG A 803 -15.58 11.39 -12.77
CA ARG A 803 -15.16 11.05 -14.13
C ARG A 803 -13.87 10.24 -14.08
N ARG A 804 -13.71 9.34 -15.04
CA ARG A 804 -12.46 8.61 -15.28
C ARG A 804 -12.20 8.59 -16.79
N ASP A 805 -11.02 9.01 -17.19
CA ASP A 805 -10.59 9.06 -18.59
C ASP A 805 -11.61 9.77 -19.50
N ARG A 806 -12.06 10.95 -19.06
CA ARG A 806 -13.04 11.85 -19.73
C ARG A 806 -14.47 11.33 -19.81
N SER A 807 -14.76 10.19 -19.21
CA SER A 807 -16.13 9.67 -19.17
C SER A 807 -16.70 9.83 -17.75
N ARG A 808 -17.97 10.21 -17.63
CA ARG A 808 -18.65 10.15 -16.34
C ARG A 808 -18.69 8.72 -15.86
N VAL A 809 -18.34 8.49 -14.62
CA VAL A 809 -18.33 7.18 -13.98
C VAL A 809 -19.05 7.28 -12.64
N LEU A 810 -19.96 6.33 -12.41
CA LEU A 810 -20.57 6.14 -11.09
C LEU A 810 -20.14 4.76 -10.60
N THR A 811 -19.53 4.71 -9.41
CA THR A 811 -19.00 3.48 -8.85
C THR A 811 -19.87 3.01 -7.69
N VAL A 812 -20.37 1.78 -7.77
CA VAL A 812 -20.99 1.12 -6.62
C VAL A 812 -19.89 0.32 -5.92
N GLN A 813 -19.75 0.57 -4.61
CA GLN A 813 -18.67 0.09 -3.78
C GLN A 813 -19.20 -0.76 -2.64
N THR A 814 -18.50 -1.84 -2.30
CA THR A 814 -18.78 -2.66 -1.12
C THR A 814 -17.51 -3.37 -0.66
N ASP A 815 -17.50 -3.75 0.61
CA ASP A 815 -16.43 -4.54 1.20
C ASP A 815 -17.02 -5.89 1.69
N PRO A 816 -16.20 -6.93 1.83
CA PRO A 816 -16.64 -8.16 2.51
C PRO A 816 -16.96 -7.88 3.97
N ASP A 817 -18.07 -8.40 4.45
CA ASP A 817 -18.39 -8.37 5.88
C ASP A 817 -17.26 -9.04 6.69
N PRO A 818 -16.59 -8.30 7.59
CA PRO A 818 -15.47 -8.83 8.39
C PRO A 818 -15.83 -10.05 9.23
N LEU A 819 -17.12 -10.24 9.52
CA LEU A 819 -17.65 -11.35 10.34
C LEU A 819 -17.98 -12.58 9.50
N SER A 820 -18.16 -12.44 8.18
CA SER A 820 -18.56 -13.52 7.27
C SER A 820 -17.44 -14.52 6.94
N GLN A 821 -16.18 -14.19 7.22
CA GLN A 821 -14.97 -14.93 6.80
C GLN A 821 -14.87 -15.21 5.29
N GLN A 822 -15.66 -14.54 4.47
CA GLN A 822 -15.60 -14.65 3.01
C GLN A 822 -14.64 -13.62 2.44
N THR A 823 -14.05 -13.96 1.29
CA THR A 823 -13.14 -13.07 0.59
C THR A 823 -13.87 -12.24 -0.48
N SER A 824 -13.26 -11.14 -0.92
CA SER A 824 -13.74 -10.38 -2.08
C SER A 824 -13.90 -11.25 -3.33
N GLY A 825 -12.99 -12.22 -3.52
CA GLY A 825 -13.06 -13.20 -4.60
C GLY A 825 -14.28 -14.12 -4.53
N ASP A 826 -14.67 -14.57 -3.32
CA ASP A 826 -15.85 -15.42 -3.12
C ASP A 826 -17.14 -14.66 -3.48
N ILE A 827 -17.25 -13.39 -3.09
CA ILE A 827 -18.38 -12.53 -3.41
C ILE A 827 -18.41 -12.26 -4.92
N LEU A 828 -17.27 -11.86 -5.50
CA LEU A 828 -17.17 -11.58 -6.95
C LEU A 828 -17.59 -12.78 -7.79
N ALA A 829 -17.22 -14.00 -7.41
CA ALA A 829 -17.63 -15.22 -8.12
C ALA A 829 -19.16 -15.38 -8.21
N ARG A 830 -19.92 -14.88 -7.23
CA ARG A 830 -21.39 -14.94 -7.20
C ARG A 830 -22.07 -13.77 -7.88
N VAL A 831 -21.55 -12.54 -7.66
CA VAL A 831 -22.23 -11.31 -8.12
C VAL A 831 -21.82 -10.91 -9.53
N LYS A 832 -20.58 -11.17 -9.95
CA LYS A 832 -20.05 -10.77 -11.25
C LYS A 832 -20.88 -11.32 -12.43
N PRO A 833 -21.25 -12.61 -12.51
CA PRO A 833 -22.07 -13.11 -13.61
C PRO A 833 -23.46 -12.45 -13.69
N GLN A 834 -24.01 -12.03 -12.55
CA GLN A 834 -25.32 -11.38 -12.48
C GLN A 834 -25.24 -9.93 -12.96
N ILE A 835 -24.18 -9.21 -12.59
CA ILE A 835 -23.96 -7.81 -12.98
C ILE A 835 -23.56 -7.72 -14.46
N ASP A 836 -22.67 -8.60 -14.93
CA ASP A 836 -22.24 -8.64 -16.34
C ASP A 836 -23.40 -9.01 -17.29
N ALA A 837 -24.45 -9.68 -16.78
CA ALA A 837 -25.66 -10.01 -17.54
C ALA A 837 -26.70 -8.86 -17.61
N LEU A 838 -26.49 -7.72 -16.94
CA LEU A 838 -27.39 -6.59 -16.99
C LEU A 838 -27.48 -6.00 -18.41
N PRO A 839 -28.69 -5.70 -18.91
CA PRO A 839 -28.86 -5.09 -20.23
C PRO A 839 -28.42 -3.63 -20.20
N LEU A 840 -27.25 -3.32 -20.77
CA LEU A 840 -26.73 -1.97 -20.86
C LEU A 840 -27.20 -1.26 -22.13
N PRO A 841 -27.64 0.00 -22.03
CA PRO A 841 -27.93 0.83 -23.20
C PRO A 841 -26.65 1.09 -24.02
N HIS A 842 -26.81 1.45 -25.30
CA HIS A 842 -25.67 1.83 -26.13
C HIS A 842 -24.91 3.05 -25.52
N GLY A 843 -23.58 2.96 -25.45
CA GLY A 843 -22.72 3.99 -24.86
C GLY A 843 -22.52 3.87 -23.33
N TYR A 844 -23.03 2.79 -22.72
CA TYR A 844 -22.78 2.45 -21.33
C TYR A 844 -21.92 1.20 -21.22
N SER A 845 -21.03 1.18 -20.24
CA SER A 845 -20.18 0.01 -19.95
C SER A 845 -19.99 -0.16 -18.44
N ILE A 846 -19.71 -1.39 -18.04
CA ILE A 846 -19.33 -1.74 -16.66
C ILE A 846 -17.87 -2.18 -16.66
N GLU A 847 -17.11 -1.65 -15.72
CA GLU A 847 -15.73 -2.05 -15.44
C GLU A 847 -15.62 -2.46 -13.98
N TRP A 848 -14.75 -3.41 -13.70
CA TRP A 848 -14.48 -3.89 -12.35
C TRP A 848 -13.24 -3.22 -11.79
N GLY A 849 -13.33 -2.65 -10.59
CA GLY A 849 -12.25 -2.03 -9.83
C GLY A 849 -11.95 -2.78 -8.53
N GLY A 850 -11.22 -2.13 -7.63
CA GLY A 850 -10.83 -2.69 -6.34
C GLY A 850 -9.87 -3.87 -6.47
N ASP A 851 -10.07 -4.91 -5.67
CA ASP A 851 -9.21 -6.10 -5.66
C ASP A 851 -9.19 -6.82 -7.02
N ALA A 852 -10.27 -6.75 -7.79
CA ALA A 852 -10.35 -7.35 -9.11
C ALA A 852 -9.39 -6.67 -10.11
N GLU A 853 -9.34 -5.34 -10.11
CA GLU A 853 -8.41 -4.54 -10.93
C GLU A 853 -6.97 -4.77 -10.50
N ASN A 854 -6.67 -4.59 -9.21
CA ASN A 854 -5.33 -4.74 -8.65
C ASN A 854 -4.77 -6.16 -8.90
N SER A 855 -5.60 -7.19 -8.72
CA SER A 855 -5.22 -8.57 -9.00
C SER A 855 -4.99 -8.82 -10.49
N SER A 856 -5.81 -8.23 -11.35
CA SER A 856 -5.68 -8.35 -12.81
C SER A 856 -4.41 -7.66 -13.30
N GLU A 857 -4.11 -6.46 -12.82
CA GLU A 857 -2.90 -5.71 -13.16
C GLU A 857 -1.63 -6.44 -12.72
N ALA A 858 -1.59 -6.91 -11.47
CA ALA A 858 -0.47 -7.68 -10.95
C ALA A 858 -0.27 -9.00 -11.72
N GLN A 859 -1.36 -9.69 -12.05
CA GLN A 859 -1.29 -10.88 -12.90
C GLN A 859 -0.83 -10.56 -14.32
N GLN A 860 -1.32 -9.49 -14.92
CA GLN A 860 -0.92 -9.06 -16.26
C GLN A 860 0.56 -8.67 -16.30
N GLY A 861 1.06 -7.96 -15.31
CA GLY A 861 2.48 -7.64 -15.15
C GLY A 861 3.35 -8.91 -15.11
N LEU A 862 2.93 -9.88 -14.29
CA LEU A 862 3.60 -11.19 -14.22
C LEU A 862 3.50 -11.98 -15.52
N PHE A 863 2.31 -12.11 -16.10
CA PHE A 863 2.09 -12.89 -17.34
C PHE A 863 2.76 -12.28 -18.56
N THR A 864 3.08 -11.00 -18.55
CA THR A 864 3.86 -10.36 -19.60
C THR A 864 5.33 -10.78 -19.56
N THR A 865 5.90 -10.90 -18.37
CA THR A 865 7.31 -11.27 -18.16
C THR A 865 7.56 -12.78 -18.07
N LEU A 866 6.55 -13.54 -17.64
CA LEU A 866 6.63 -14.98 -17.38
C LEU A 866 6.97 -15.83 -18.63
N PRO A 867 6.41 -15.62 -19.84
CA PRO A 867 6.75 -16.40 -21.02
C PRO A 867 8.24 -16.27 -21.39
N LEU A 868 8.80 -15.07 -21.25
CA LEU A 868 10.21 -14.84 -21.50
C LEU A 868 11.09 -15.57 -20.47
N GLY A 869 10.74 -15.49 -19.18
CA GLY A 869 11.43 -16.20 -18.11
C GLY A 869 11.42 -17.72 -18.32
N TYR A 870 10.26 -18.28 -18.62
CA TYR A 870 10.11 -19.72 -18.89
C TYR A 870 10.82 -20.15 -20.18
N LEU A 871 10.79 -19.34 -21.22
CA LEU A 871 11.55 -19.61 -22.43
C LEU A 871 13.06 -19.68 -22.16
N VAL A 872 13.59 -18.71 -21.41
CA VAL A 872 15.02 -18.71 -21.05
C VAL A 872 15.37 -19.93 -20.19
N MET A 873 14.55 -20.28 -19.21
CA MET A 873 14.72 -21.47 -18.39
C MET A 873 14.70 -22.74 -19.25
N PHE A 874 13.77 -22.83 -20.21
CA PHE A 874 13.67 -23.95 -21.13
C PHE A 874 14.92 -24.07 -22.00
N VAL A 875 15.38 -22.96 -22.58
CA VAL A 875 16.60 -22.90 -23.41
C VAL A 875 17.82 -23.34 -22.60
N ILE A 876 17.97 -22.85 -21.35
CA ILE A 876 19.06 -23.28 -20.47
C ILE A 876 18.98 -24.79 -20.23
N THR A 877 17.79 -25.33 -19.97
CA THR A 877 17.61 -26.79 -19.78
C THR A 877 17.99 -27.57 -21.02
N VAL A 878 17.63 -27.11 -22.22
CA VAL A 878 18.03 -27.73 -23.49
C VAL A 878 19.53 -27.68 -23.69
N LEU A 879 20.18 -26.52 -23.44
CA LEU A 879 21.62 -26.36 -23.58
C LEU A 879 22.41 -27.25 -22.63
N MET A 880 21.94 -27.42 -21.38
CA MET A 880 22.56 -28.28 -20.40
C MET A 880 22.63 -29.76 -20.86
N PHE A 881 21.55 -30.25 -21.42
CA PHE A 881 21.44 -31.65 -21.86
C PHE A 881 21.74 -31.87 -23.33
N SER A 882 21.89 -30.81 -24.12
CA SER A 882 21.96 -30.87 -25.58
C SER A 882 20.84 -31.76 -26.20
N SER A 883 19.67 -31.82 -25.52
CA SER A 883 18.57 -32.71 -25.86
C SER A 883 17.22 -32.07 -25.51
N VAL A 884 16.40 -31.82 -26.50
CA VAL A 884 15.03 -31.32 -26.32
C VAL A 884 14.15 -32.36 -25.60
N LYS A 885 14.37 -33.66 -25.84
CA LYS A 885 13.62 -34.76 -25.22
C LYS A 885 13.76 -34.73 -23.68
N ASN A 886 15.00 -34.55 -23.21
CA ASN A 886 15.32 -34.46 -21.77
C ASN A 886 14.70 -33.23 -21.14
N ALA A 887 14.80 -32.07 -21.79
CA ALA A 887 14.17 -30.84 -21.33
C ALA A 887 12.64 -30.99 -21.20
N VAL A 888 11.97 -31.47 -22.24
CA VAL A 888 10.50 -31.70 -22.21
C VAL A 888 10.10 -32.68 -21.13
N ALA A 889 10.88 -33.78 -20.92
CA ALA A 889 10.58 -34.73 -19.85
C ALA A 889 10.58 -34.07 -18.46
N ILE A 890 11.53 -33.18 -18.19
CA ILE A 890 11.62 -32.41 -16.93
C ILE A 890 10.45 -31.45 -16.83
N TRP A 891 10.16 -30.69 -17.86
CA TRP A 891 9.11 -29.67 -17.85
C TRP A 891 7.70 -30.25 -17.71
N LEU A 892 7.44 -31.45 -18.16
CA LEU A 892 6.16 -32.15 -17.96
C LEU A 892 5.88 -32.50 -16.49
N THR A 893 6.88 -32.44 -15.62
CA THR A 893 6.69 -32.67 -14.17
C THR A 893 6.15 -31.42 -13.46
N VAL A 894 6.34 -30.21 -14.01
CA VAL A 894 5.97 -28.95 -13.38
C VAL A 894 4.47 -28.87 -13.10
N PRO A 895 3.54 -29.13 -14.05
CA PRO A 895 2.10 -29.09 -13.80
C PRO A 895 1.65 -30.09 -12.71
N LEU A 896 2.39 -31.17 -12.52
CA LEU A 896 2.05 -32.20 -11.50
C LEU A 896 2.13 -31.66 -10.06
N ALA A 897 2.82 -30.54 -9.86
CA ALA A 897 2.85 -29.86 -8.54
C ALA A 897 1.46 -29.48 -8.03
N LEU A 898 0.52 -29.16 -8.92
CA LEU A 898 -0.87 -28.83 -8.55
C LEU A 898 -1.57 -29.97 -7.80
N ILE A 899 -1.15 -31.23 -8.01
CA ILE A 899 -1.68 -32.40 -7.31
C ILE A 899 -1.42 -32.27 -5.80
N GLY A 900 -0.32 -31.60 -5.39
CA GLY A 900 -0.02 -31.31 -3.98
C GLY A 900 -0.59 -29.98 -3.49
N VAL A 901 -0.52 -28.94 -4.34
CA VAL A 901 -0.94 -27.58 -3.98
C VAL A 901 -2.44 -27.50 -3.69
N THR A 902 -3.28 -28.07 -4.54
CA THR A 902 -4.75 -28.03 -4.36
C THR A 902 -5.20 -28.63 -3.03
N PRO A 903 -4.80 -29.86 -2.66
CA PRO A 903 -5.12 -30.39 -1.33
C PRO A 903 -4.55 -29.56 -0.19
N GLY A 904 -3.37 -28.95 -0.38
CA GLY A 904 -2.77 -28.05 0.60
C GLY A 904 -3.69 -26.90 0.98
N PHE A 905 -4.25 -26.21 0.02
CA PHE A 905 -5.21 -25.12 0.26
C PHE A 905 -6.54 -25.59 0.83
N LEU A 906 -7.07 -26.71 0.34
CA LEU A 906 -8.33 -27.27 0.81
C LEU A 906 -8.23 -27.76 2.27
N LEU A 907 -7.07 -28.27 2.68
CA LEU A 907 -6.84 -28.75 4.06
C LEU A 907 -6.58 -27.59 5.04
N THR A 908 -5.84 -26.58 4.61
CA THR A 908 -5.49 -25.43 5.47
C THR A 908 -6.58 -24.38 5.53
N GLY A 909 -7.43 -24.29 4.48
CA GLY A 909 -8.46 -23.25 4.35
C GLY A 909 -7.89 -21.85 4.08
N ILE A 910 -6.57 -21.72 3.90
CA ILE A 910 -5.90 -20.46 3.56
C ILE A 910 -6.28 -20.06 2.13
N PRO A 911 -6.62 -18.79 1.87
CA PRO A 911 -6.95 -18.36 0.51
C PRO A 911 -5.72 -18.31 -0.40
N PHE A 912 -5.95 -18.56 -1.69
CA PHE A 912 -4.94 -18.39 -2.73
C PHE A 912 -4.85 -16.91 -3.10
N GLY A 913 -3.69 -16.31 -2.91
CA GLY A 913 -3.43 -14.90 -3.17
C GLY A 913 -2.20 -14.68 -4.04
N PHE A 914 -1.79 -13.41 -4.14
CA PHE A 914 -0.62 -13.02 -4.92
C PHE A 914 0.67 -13.75 -4.44
N MET A 915 0.86 -13.88 -3.13
CA MET A 915 2.00 -14.60 -2.58
C MET A 915 1.98 -16.09 -2.90
N ALA A 916 0.81 -16.70 -3.02
CA ALA A 916 0.66 -18.08 -3.48
C ALA A 916 1.07 -18.24 -4.95
N LEU A 917 0.77 -17.26 -5.81
CA LEU A 917 1.20 -17.25 -7.19
C LEU A 917 2.74 -17.19 -7.30
N ILE A 918 3.39 -16.34 -6.52
CA ILE A 918 4.85 -16.30 -6.40
C ILE A 918 5.38 -17.67 -5.92
N GLY A 919 4.71 -18.30 -4.96
CA GLY A 919 5.02 -19.63 -4.48
C GLY A 919 4.98 -20.70 -5.59
N LEU A 920 4.00 -20.64 -6.49
CA LEU A 920 3.90 -21.53 -7.67
C LEU A 920 5.07 -21.34 -8.64
N LEU A 921 5.47 -20.10 -8.88
CA LEU A 921 6.64 -19.78 -9.70
C LEU A 921 7.91 -20.36 -9.09
N SER A 922 8.12 -20.12 -7.80
CA SER A 922 9.22 -20.69 -7.03
C SER A 922 9.26 -22.23 -7.12
N LEU A 923 8.11 -22.86 -6.89
CA LEU A 923 7.95 -24.30 -6.93
C LEU A 923 8.33 -24.87 -8.31
N SER A 924 7.97 -24.18 -9.41
CA SER A 924 8.35 -24.59 -10.76
C SER A 924 9.87 -24.65 -10.95
N GLY A 925 10.60 -23.63 -10.45
CA GLY A 925 12.06 -23.59 -10.48
C GLY A 925 12.71 -24.71 -9.66
N MET A 926 12.17 -25.00 -8.47
CA MET A 926 12.66 -26.08 -7.62
C MET A 926 12.45 -27.45 -8.26
N LEU A 927 11.30 -27.67 -8.90
CA LEU A 927 11.00 -28.94 -9.59
C LEU A 927 11.88 -29.17 -10.81
N ILE A 928 12.07 -28.15 -11.65
CA ILE A 928 12.96 -28.22 -12.80
C ILE A 928 14.38 -28.55 -12.33
N ARG A 929 14.86 -27.90 -11.28
CA ARG A 929 16.15 -28.16 -10.64
C ARG A 929 16.29 -29.62 -10.20
N ASN A 930 15.30 -30.17 -9.46
CA ASN A 930 15.30 -31.57 -9.01
C ASN A 930 15.28 -32.53 -10.21
N GLY A 931 14.52 -32.20 -11.25
CA GLY A 931 14.47 -32.94 -12.50
C GLY A 931 15.81 -32.94 -13.24
N ILE A 932 16.51 -31.82 -13.29
CA ILE A 932 17.85 -31.69 -13.90
C ILE A 932 18.84 -32.64 -13.21
N VAL A 933 18.89 -32.59 -11.87
CA VAL A 933 19.83 -33.45 -11.09
C VAL A 933 19.55 -34.93 -11.31
N LEU A 934 18.29 -35.32 -11.45
CA LEU A 934 17.91 -36.72 -11.69
C LEU A 934 18.24 -37.18 -13.12
N VAL A 935 17.83 -36.36 -14.13
CA VAL A 935 18.08 -36.70 -15.55
C VAL A 935 19.56 -36.70 -15.88
N GLU A 936 20.35 -35.78 -15.29
CA GLU A 936 21.81 -35.78 -15.43
C GLU A 936 22.44 -37.09 -14.95
N GLU A 937 22.00 -37.59 -13.77
CA GLU A 937 22.50 -38.87 -13.29
C GLU A 937 22.07 -40.04 -14.19
N ILE A 938 20.86 -40.01 -14.75
CA ILE A 938 20.42 -41.04 -15.72
C ILE A 938 21.29 -41.04 -16.96
N GLU A 939 21.61 -39.88 -17.55
CA GLU A 939 22.45 -39.78 -18.73
C GLU A 939 23.88 -40.23 -18.44
N GLN A 940 24.40 -39.93 -17.28
CA GLN A 940 25.76 -40.42 -16.88
C GLN A 940 25.81 -41.93 -16.69
N GLN A 941 24.76 -42.53 -16.09
CA GLN A 941 24.70 -43.99 -15.88
C GLN A 941 24.42 -44.73 -17.20
N LYS A 942 23.69 -44.15 -18.12
CA LYS A 942 23.41 -44.68 -19.46
C LYS A 942 24.72 -44.93 -20.26
N ALA A 943 25.77 -44.15 -19.99
CA ALA A 943 27.10 -44.38 -20.59
C ALA A 943 27.81 -45.65 -20.10
N GLN A 944 27.36 -46.23 -19.00
CA GLN A 944 28.04 -47.38 -18.33
C GLN A 944 27.15 -48.64 -18.22
N GLN A 945 25.83 -48.52 -18.36
CA GLN A 945 24.85 -49.58 -18.15
C GLN A 945 23.72 -49.48 -19.21
N ASP A 946 22.92 -50.57 -19.29
CA ASP A 946 21.70 -50.52 -20.12
C ASP A 946 20.70 -49.50 -19.59
N GLN A 947 19.89 -48.94 -20.47
CA GLN A 947 18.95 -47.85 -20.17
C GLN A 947 18.03 -48.12 -18.96
N HIS A 948 17.49 -49.33 -18.86
CA HIS A 948 16.57 -49.67 -17.76
C HIS A 948 17.29 -49.71 -16.42
N SER A 949 18.46 -50.32 -16.37
CA SER A 949 19.31 -50.41 -15.17
C SER A 949 19.84 -49.01 -14.79
N ALA A 950 20.26 -48.21 -15.78
CA ALA A 950 20.72 -46.87 -15.58
C ALA A 950 19.63 -45.97 -14.93
N ILE A 951 18.38 -46.04 -15.39
CA ILE A 951 17.26 -45.31 -14.82
C ILE A 951 17.00 -45.71 -13.37
N VAL A 952 16.97 -47.03 -13.09
CA VAL A 952 16.72 -47.53 -11.73
C VAL A 952 17.87 -47.16 -10.79
N TYR A 953 19.11 -47.30 -11.25
CA TYR A 953 20.27 -46.97 -10.44
C TYR A 953 20.36 -45.46 -10.15
N ALA A 954 20.20 -44.62 -11.17
CA ALA A 954 20.21 -43.16 -11.02
C ALA A 954 19.12 -42.66 -10.07
N ALA A 955 17.92 -43.14 -10.24
CA ALA A 955 16.81 -42.78 -9.36
C ALA A 955 17.04 -43.24 -7.91
N THR A 956 17.65 -44.41 -7.71
CA THR A 956 17.98 -44.94 -6.38
C THR A 956 19.11 -44.15 -5.73
N SER A 957 20.14 -43.78 -6.47
CA SER A 957 21.28 -43.00 -5.95
C SER A 957 20.88 -41.55 -5.57
N ARG A 958 19.92 -40.98 -6.30
CA ARG A 958 19.41 -39.61 -6.04
C ARG A 958 18.23 -39.56 -5.08
N LEU A 959 17.71 -40.69 -4.64
CA LEU A 959 16.60 -40.76 -3.69
C LEU A 959 16.88 -39.99 -2.41
N ARG A 960 18.01 -40.25 -1.76
CA ARG A 960 18.37 -39.62 -0.48
C ARG A 960 18.64 -38.13 -0.60
N PRO A 961 19.48 -37.63 -1.53
CA PRO A 961 19.70 -36.20 -1.72
C PRO A 961 18.39 -35.43 -1.99
N ILE A 962 17.58 -35.89 -2.95
CA ILE A 962 16.34 -35.21 -3.35
C ILE A 962 15.30 -35.20 -2.21
N LEU A 963 15.14 -36.31 -1.46
CA LEU A 963 14.25 -36.31 -0.30
C LEU A 963 14.78 -35.41 0.81
N LEU A 964 16.09 -35.36 1.04
CA LEU A 964 16.68 -34.53 2.08
C LEU A 964 16.47 -33.04 1.76
N THR A 965 16.74 -32.63 0.52
CA THR A 965 16.49 -31.25 0.10
C THR A 965 15.00 -30.87 0.20
N ALA A 966 14.09 -31.74 -0.17
CA ALA A 966 12.66 -31.52 0.01
C ALA A 966 12.27 -31.41 1.49
N PHE A 967 12.78 -32.31 2.38
CA PHE A 967 12.50 -32.23 3.81
C PHE A 967 13.08 -30.96 4.46
N THR A 968 14.32 -30.57 4.11
CA THR A 968 14.90 -29.31 4.62
C THR A 968 14.09 -28.10 4.18
N THR A 969 13.59 -28.09 2.93
CA THR A 969 12.77 -26.98 2.41
C THR A 969 11.40 -26.96 3.07
N VAL A 970 10.68 -28.08 3.10
CA VAL A 970 9.34 -28.17 3.68
C VAL A 970 9.36 -27.81 5.17
N LEU A 971 10.28 -28.37 5.94
CA LEU A 971 10.36 -28.10 7.38
C LEU A 971 10.96 -26.72 7.68
N GLY A 972 11.90 -26.25 6.86
CA GLY A 972 12.52 -24.93 7.00
C GLY A 972 11.53 -23.77 6.75
N LEU A 973 10.50 -24.00 5.95
CA LEU A 973 9.44 -23.01 5.69
C LEU A 973 8.28 -23.07 6.72
N ALA A 974 8.29 -24.06 7.63
CA ALA A 974 7.22 -24.19 8.62
C ALA A 974 7.00 -22.93 9.49
N PRO A 975 8.03 -22.18 9.92
CA PRO A 975 7.83 -20.91 10.62
C PRO A 975 7.05 -19.86 9.83
N LEU A 976 7.13 -19.85 8.49
CA LEU A 976 6.38 -18.92 7.64
C LEU A 976 4.86 -19.21 7.60
N LEU A 977 4.40 -20.37 8.06
CA LEU A 977 2.97 -20.62 8.25
C LEU A 977 2.37 -19.75 9.36
N LEU A 978 3.19 -19.26 10.28
CA LEU A 978 2.77 -18.37 11.37
C LEU A 978 2.68 -16.91 10.92
N ASP A 979 3.29 -16.56 9.79
CA ASP A 979 3.25 -15.24 9.22
C ASP A 979 2.11 -15.11 8.20
N VAL A 980 1.15 -14.22 8.48
CA VAL A 980 -0.07 -14.05 7.68
C VAL A 980 0.23 -13.67 6.22
N PHE A 981 1.29 -12.90 5.98
CA PHE A 981 1.67 -12.47 4.63
C PHE A 981 2.24 -13.61 3.79
N PHE A 982 3.14 -14.43 4.36
CA PHE A 982 3.83 -15.50 3.64
C PHE A 982 3.15 -16.85 3.72
N GLN A 983 2.13 -17.03 4.56
CA GLN A 983 1.50 -18.36 4.80
C GLN A 983 0.98 -19.03 3.53
N SER A 984 0.36 -18.28 2.61
CA SER A 984 -0.17 -18.85 1.36
C SER A 984 0.94 -19.37 0.45
N MET A 985 2.07 -18.66 0.37
CA MET A 985 3.26 -19.08 -0.35
C MET A 985 3.91 -20.31 0.31
N ALA A 986 4.00 -20.32 1.65
CA ALA A 986 4.52 -21.46 2.39
C ALA A 986 3.69 -22.72 2.13
N VAL A 987 2.35 -22.65 2.12
CA VAL A 987 1.46 -23.76 1.78
C VAL A 987 1.74 -24.29 0.37
N VAL A 988 1.86 -23.41 -0.63
CA VAL A 988 2.19 -23.81 -2.01
C VAL A 988 3.49 -24.60 -2.07
N ILE A 989 4.54 -24.03 -1.46
CA ILE A 989 5.87 -24.66 -1.56
C ILE A 989 5.91 -25.96 -0.73
N MET A 990 5.38 -25.98 0.50
CA MET A 990 5.43 -27.16 1.37
C MET A 990 4.64 -28.33 0.81
N PHE A 991 3.37 -28.12 0.47
CA PHE A 991 2.52 -29.18 -0.06
C PHE A 991 2.87 -29.51 -1.51
N GLY A 992 3.12 -28.49 -2.33
CA GLY A 992 3.52 -28.67 -3.72
C GLY A 992 4.83 -29.42 -3.86
N LEU A 993 5.90 -29.00 -3.16
CA LEU A 993 7.21 -29.63 -3.22
C LEU A 993 7.19 -31.02 -2.59
N GLY A 994 6.49 -31.20 -1.47
CA GLY A 994 6.38 -32.49 -0.80
C GLY A 994 5.80 -33.58 -1.72
N PHE A 995 4.64 -33.28 -2.33
CA PHE A 995 4.01 -34.17 -3.30
C PHE A 995 4.84 -34.32 -4.60
N ALA A 996 5.24 -33.20 -5.16
CA ALA A 996 5.94 -33.19 -6.43
C ALA A 996 7.33 -33.88 -6.35
N THR A 997 8.00 -33.87 -5.22
CA THR A 997 9.25 -34.61 -5.01
C THR A 997 9.03 -36.13 -5.14
N ILE A 998 7.97 -36.63 -4.50
CA ILE A 998 7.58 -38.05 -4.63
C ILE A 998 7.25 -38.38 -6.09
N LEU A 999 6.47 -37.50 -6.75
CA LEU A 999 6.09 -37.70 -8.15
C LEU A 999 7.29 -37.60 -9.08
N THR A 1000 8.22 -36.68 -8.89
CA THR A 1000 9.45 -36.53 -9.67
C THR A 1000 10.29 -37.80 -9.57
N LEU A 1001 10.47 -38.35 -8.39
CA LEU A 1001 11.23 -39.59 -8.19
C LEU A 1001 10.57 -40.81 -8.84
N LEU A 1002 9.23 -40.84 -8.96
CA LEU A 1002 8.50 -41.99 -9.52
C LEU A 1002 8.12 -41.78 -10.99
N VAL A 1003 7.66 -40.57 -11.37
CA VAL A 1003 7.03 -40.30 -12.66
C VAL A 1003 8.03 -39.81 -13.69
N LEU A 1004 9.01 -38.97 -13.32
CA LEU A 1004 10.03 -38.48 -14.25
C LEU A 1004 10.82 -39.62 -14.90
N PRO A 1005 11.29 -40.66 -14.17
CA PRO A 1005 11.90 -41.85 -14.80
C PRO A 1005 11.00 -42.55 -15.82
N VAL A 1006 9.70 -42.59 -15.58
CA VAL A 1006 8.72 -43.20 -16.49
C VAL A 1006 8.53 -42.35 -17.74
N ILE A 1007 8.40 -41.01 -17.59
CA ILE A 1007 8.32 -40.07 -18.72
C ILE A 1007 9.61 -40.15 -19.56
N TYR A 1008 10.78 -40.12 -18.93
CA TYR A 1008 12.08 -40.25 -19.57
C TYR A 1008 12.15 -41.53 -20.41
N ALA A 1009 11.74 -42.69 -19.83
CA ALA A 1009 11.72 -44.00 -20.50
C ALA A 1009 10.72 -44.05 -21.68
N CYS A 1010 9.69 -43.20 -21.71
CA CYS A 1010 8.77 -43.09 -22.84
C CYS A 1010 9.38 -42.34 -24.01
N PHE A 1011 10.10 -41.26 -23.75
CA PHE A 1011 10.74 -40.45 -24.82
C PHE A 1011 11.93 -41.12 -25.49
N HIS A 1012 12.62 -42.05 -24.80
CA HIS A 1012 13.84 -42.75 -25.28
C HIS A 1012 13.53 -44.19 -25.75
N ARG A 1013 12.28 -44.53 -26.04
CA ARG A 1013 11.88 -45.89 -26.43
C ARG A 1013 12.50 -46.35 -27.79
N LYS A 1014 12.89 -45.43 -28.68
CA LYS A 1014 13.51 -45.79 -29.98
C LYS A 1014 14.99 -46.20 -29.87
N ASP A 1015 15.66 -45.75 -28.81
CA ASP A 1015 17.09 -46.08 -28.64
C ASP A 1015 17.28 -47.54 -28.23
N GLU A 1016 16.24 -48.23 -27.68
CA GLU A 1016 16.24 -49.66 -27.42
C GLU A 1016 16.07 -50.54 -28.67
N ALA A 1017 15.40 -50.03 -29.70
CA ALA A 1017 15.15 -50.74 -30.94
C ALA A 1017 16.30 -50.71 -31.96
N GLU A 1018 17.25 -49.78 -31.81
CA GLU A 1018 18.44 -49.68 -32.67
C GLU A 1018 19.64 -50.42 -32.04
N GLN A 1019 19.56 -50.86 -30.77
CA GLN A 1019 20.58 -51.67 -30.09
C GLN A 1019 20.29 -53.20 -30.07
N GLN A 1020 19.11 -53.62 -30.54
CA GLN A 1020 18.76 -55.02 -30.82
C GLN A 1020 18.83 -55.28 -32.32
#